data_1133f83e09dd5f6dbdd728c1b01ba0f7
#
_entry.id   1133f83e09dd5f6dbdd728c1b01ba0f7
#
_cell.length_a   1.000
_cell.length_b   1.000
_cell.length_c   1.000
_cell.angle_alpha   90.00
_cell.angle_beta   90.00
_cell.angle_gamma   90.00
#
_symmetry.space_group_name_H-M   'P 1'
#
loop_
_entity.id
_entity.type
_entity.pdbx_description
1 polymer ?
#
loop_
_entity_poly.entity_id
_entity_poly.type
_entity_poly.pdbx_seq_one_letter_code
_entity_poly.pdbx_strand_id
1 'polypeptide(L)'
;MSTEGRPTGKVGGVMMKPMDPTSGSRLHAAFGLSPLAVCGVPALALMVVALGGAAPEGKRPYSTWSDYGGSADSMQYSALDQIDKSNVKQLELAWFYPVPDRRATFGFNPLIVDSQMYVLGPNNTIVALDAATGKPIWSHAVGESGPGSRGINYWENTDRSDRRLIFGAGGSLREIDARTGEIVKTFGSNGAVNMREGSPRALGGPSGTAGRMFENLFITGSTTGETYGSPPGDLRAFDVVTGRLVWTFHTIPYPDEYGYETWPKDAWKWAGGVNAWGELSIDQKRGVAYFPLGSPTHDMYGGDRKGANLFGNCLLALDARTGKRLWHFQAVHHDLWDYDLTTAPKLLTVRHNGKQVDIVAQATKFGLLYVFDRVTGAPLWPIEERPVPQSDVPGEEAWPTQPFPSHPPPFARLKFGVEDINPFVDDAEKERLRGIVRNARNEGLFTPQTLTRDQISIPGELGGSNWGGSAADPITGMLYVRSADQPAIHRLREVGTQDTSQGSFAQRGRALYRRHCDTCHGQPEPAGIRSMDRATLIDLRALGPERIRHVVRTGQGAMPEFTATTLAAPQLDALVAYLSDPATSAGPPPAPLPGIDGVVRYTGPLGSMLRAANGLPAIGPPWAQIVAYDLNDGSIKWRAPLGTVRSLAARGIADTGNSFRVHRNGPVVTAGGLIFIGTAGDGIVRAFDKTTGRVLWEHQLEANPEGLAAVYEVGGREFVVFCASSSGAALDGDITSIAGIAGKQEAQGYYVFALPRKTISNSKKQAREGILEAQR
;
A
#
# COMPACT_ATOMS: atom_id res chain seq x y z
N MET A 1 11.63 -52.11 -44.19
CA MET A 1 12.99 -52.05 -44.73
C MET A 1 13.64 -50.80 -44.16
N SER A 2 14.68 -51.05 -43.37
CA SER A 2 15.87 -50.25 -43.02
C SER A 2 15.58 -48.92 -42.28
N THR A 3 15.69 -48.78 -41.01
CA THR A 3 16.79 -48.84 -39.98
C THR A 3 17.75 -47.66 -40.05
N GLU A 4 17.96 -47.14 -38.83
CA GLU A 4 19.12 -46.33 -38.34
C GLU A 4 18.94 -44.82 -38.39
N GLY A 5 19.22 -44.03 -37.34
CA GLY A 5 19.85 -44.29 -36.05
C GLY A 5 19.84 -42.99 -35.25
N ARG A 6 19.71 -43.12 -33.95
CA ARG A 6 19.93 -42.04 -32.98
C ARG A 6 21.43 -41.74 -32.77
N PRO A 7 21.77 -40.54 -32.30
CA PRO A 7 22.70 -40.46 -31.20
C PRO A 7 22.14 -39.72 -29.99
N THR A 8 22.30 -40.39 -28.87
CA THR A 8 22.13 -39.90 -27.50
C THR A 8 23.28 -38.95 -27.12
N GLY A 9 22.98 -37.70 -26.80
CA GLY A 9 23.92 -36.76 -26.19
C GLY A 9 23.68 -36.68 -24.67
N LYS A 10 24.62 -37.21 -23.90
CA LYS A 10 24.67 -37.03 -22.43
C LYS A 10 25.04 -35.61 -22.10
N VAL A 11 24.17 -34.92 -21.34
CA VAL A 11 24.52 -33.66 -20.65
C VAL A 11 25.10 -34.02 -19.27
N GLY A 12 26.41 -33.77 -19.12
CA GLY A 12 27.12 -33.98 -17.88
C GLY A 12 26.80 -32.90 -16.84
N GLY A 13 26.27 -33.33 -15.70
CA GLY A 13 26.10 -32.49 -14.53
C GLY A 13 27.47 -32.17 -13.90
N VAL A 14 27.75 -30.90 -13.70
CA VAL A 14 28.86 -30.43 -12.88
C VAL A 14 28.38 -30.29 -11.44
N MET A 15 28.72 -31.27 -10.61
CA MET A 15 28.63 -31.17 -9.16
C MET A 15 29.80 -30.31 -8.63
N MET A 16 29.49 -29.19 -7.99
CA MET A 16 30.47 -28.50 -7.12
C MET A 16 30.53 -29.21 -5.77
N LYS A 17 31.75 -29.65 -5.39
CA LYS A 17 32.09 -30.16 -4.06
C LYS A 17 32.20 -29.01 -3.06
N PRO A 18 31.87 -29.23 -1.78
CA PRO A 18 32.13 -28.27 -0.71
C PRO A 18 33.62 -28.22 -0.34
N MET A 19 34.13 -27.01 -0.09
CA MET A 19 35.47 -26.80 0.45
C MET A 19 35.49 -27.01 1.97
N ASP A 20 36.44 -27.79 2.42
CA ASP A 20 36.79 -28.10 3.82
C ASP A 20 37.68 -26.99 4.39
N PRO A 21 37.50 -26.50 5.62
CA PRO A 21 38.34 -25.49 6.21
C PRO A 21 39.30 -26.12 7.24
N THR A 22 40.48 -26.56 6.82
CA THR A 22 41.58 -26.77 7.75
C THR A 22 42.95 -26.61 7.06
N SER A 23 43.65 -25.52 7.33
CA SER A 23 45.11 -25.52 7.48
C SER A 23 45.56 -24.23 8.17
N GLY A 24 46.01 -24.39 9.38
CA GLY A 24 46.62 -23.35 10.16
C GLY A 24 48.10 -23.16 9.80
N SER A 25 48.61 -21.98 10.02
CA SER A 25 50.01 -21.76 10.31
C SER A 25 50.16 -20.74 11.42
N ARG A 26 50.78 -21.23 12.51
CA ARG A 26 51.21 -20.45 13.69
C ARG A 26 52.46 -19.64 13.35
N LEU A 27 52.50 -18.40 13.79
CA LEU A 27 53.76 -17.72 14.09
C LEU A 27 53.71 -17.15 15.50
N HIS A 28 54.57 -17.72 16.35
CA HIS A 28 54.89 -17.22 17.68
C HIS A 28 55.80 -16.00 17.58
N ALA A 29 55.56 -14.99 18.41
CA ALA A 29 56.59 -14.12 18.92
C ALA A 29 56.26 -13.79 20.39
N ALA A 30 57.13 -14.27 21.26
CA ALA A 30 57.14 -14.06 22.71
C ALA A 30 57.95 -12.81 23.04
N PHE A 31 57.51 -12.06 24.03
CA PHE A 31 58.30 -11.23 24.96
C PHE A 31 57.38 -10.97 26.15
N GLY A 32 57.64 -11.41 27.32
CA GLY A 32 58.72 -11.20 28.23
C GLY A 32 58.13 -10.49 29.45
N LEU A 33 57.75 -11.26 30.51
CA LEU A 33 57.32 -10.79 31.82
C LEU A 33 58.54 -10.38 32.67
N SER A 34 58.40 -9.29 33.44
CA SER A 34 58.96 -9.24 34.80
C SER A 34 58.28 -8.20 35.69
N PRO A 35 58.14 -8.49 36.98
CA PRO A 35 57.32 -7.70 37.92
C PRO A 35 58.15 -6.84 38.87
N LEU A 36 57.54 -5.85 39.51
CA LEU A 36 57.87 -5.18 40.80
C LEU A 36 57.16 -3.81 40.83
N ALA A 37 56.58 -3.28 41.83
CA ALA A 37 56.64 -3.36 43.25
C ALA A 37 55.43 -2.56 43.83
N VAL A 38 54.94 -3.01 44.95
CA VAL A 38 53.94 -2.39 45.78
C VAL A 38 54.53 -1.17 46.49
N CYS A 39 53.87 -0.01 46.39
CA CYS A 39 53.97 1.07 47.38
C CYS A 39 52.61 1.74 47.53
N GLY A 40 52.04 1.62 48.71
CA GLY A 40 50.80 2.30 49.11
C GLY A 40 51.08 3.72 49.52
N VAL A 41 50.12 4.60 49.22
CA VAL A 41 49.92 5.96 49.83
C VAL A 41 48.42 6.27 49.83
N PRO A 42 47.92 7.04 50.80
CA PRO A 42 46.58 6.92 51.34
C PRO A 42 45.51 7.74 50.58
N ALA A 43 44.29 7.30 50.78
CA ALA A 43 43.07 7.90 50.25
C ALA A 43 42.88 9.37 50.70
N LEU A 44 42.82 10.28 49.75
CA LEU A 44 42.24 11.62 49.93
C LEU A 44 40.90 11.61 49.17
N ALA A 45 39.81 11.63 49.94
CA ALA A 45 38.46 11.74 49.41
C ALA A 45 38.24 13.15 48.84
N LEU A 46 38.32 13.31 47.52
CA LEU A 46 37.78 14.48 46.83
C LEU A 46 36.32 14.21 46.52
N MET A 47 35.45 14.88 47.24
CA MET A 47 34.02 15.00 46.96
C MET A 47 33.85 15.88 45.71
N VAL A 48 33.82 15.26 44.53
CA VAL A 48 33.40 15.93 43.28
C VAL A 48 31.87 15.96 43.30
N VAL A 49 31.30 17.13 43.62
CA VAL A 49 29.90 17.40 43.34
C VAL A 49 29.75 17.40 41.82
N ALA A 50 29.33 16.28 41.26
CA ALA A 50 28.88 16.20 39.87
C ALA A 50 27.57 17.00 39.76
N LEU A 51 27.65 18.22 39.27
CA LEU A 51 26.53 18.88 38.60
C LEU A 51 26.22 18.05 37.36
N GLY A 52 25.38 17.02 37.55
CA GLY A 52 24.79 16.25 36.47
C GLY A 52 23.84 17.13 35.68
N GLY A 53 24.34 17.80 34.65
CA GLY A 53 23.51 18.23 33.56
C GLY A 53 22.89 16.95 32.96
N ALA A 54 21.60 16.75 33.16
CA ALA A 54 20.86 15.71 32.44
C ALA A 54 21.11 15.92 30.95
N ALA A 55 21.76 14.96 30.32
CA ALA A 55 21.74 14.88 28.86
C ALA A 55 20.27 14.95 28.41
N PRO A 56 19.93 15.64 27.34
CA PRO A 56 18.57 15.67 26.86
C PRO A 56 18.12 14.21 26.68
N GLU A 57 17.08 13.80 27.41
CA GLU A 57 16.48 12.47 27.26
C GLU A 57 16.13 12.30 25.78
N GLY A 58 16.85 11.43 25.10
CA GLY A 58 16.53 11.05 23.72
C GLY A 58 15.08 10.59 23.69
N LYS A 59 14.28 11.12 22.78
CA LYS A 59 12.88 10.73 22.64
C LYS A 59 12.79 9.19 22.61
N ARG A 60 11.90 8.63 23.43
CA ARG A 60 11.64 7.17 23.47
C ARG A 60 11.29 6.70 22.03
N PRO A 61 11.87 5.61 21.51
CA PRO A 61 11.51 5.10 20.19
C PRO A 61 9.99 4.92 20.05
N TYR A 62 9.45 5.22 18.89
CA TYR A 62 8.01 5.13 18.57
C TYR A 62 7.08 6.01 19.44
N SER A 63 7.59 7.06 20.05
CA SER A 63 6.76 8.01 20.82
C SER A 63 6.31 9.22 20.01
N THR A 64 6.68 9.30 18.73
CA THR A 64 6.33 10.37 17.80
C THR A 64 5.62 9.80 16.58
N TRP A 65 4.97 10.66 15.78
CA TRP A 65 4.34 10.31 14.51
C TRP A 65 4.83 11.23 13.39
N SER A 66 6.15 11.44 13.35
CA SER A 66 6.81 12.32 12.37
C SER A 66 7.07 11.70 11.01
N ASP A 67 6.86 10.40 10.89
CA ASP A 67 6.92 9.65 9.64
C ASP A 67 5.53 9.15 9.23
N TYR A 68 5.33 8.95 7.96
CA TYR A 68 4.14 8.26 7.44
C TYR A 68 4.03 6.85 8.07
N GLY A 69 2.89 6.53 8.66
CA GLY A 69 2.69 5.26 9.38
C GLY A 69 3.48 5.14 10.69
N GLY A 70 3.96 6.27 11.23
CA GLY A 70 4.55 6.42 12.57
C GLY A 70 6.07 6.30 12.64
N SER A 71 6.70 5.56 11.72
CA SER A 71 8.16 5.32 11.74
C SER A 71 8.69 4.92 10.38
N ALA A 72 9.98 5.12 10.14
CA ALA A 72 10.64 4.79 8.87
C ALA A 72 10.61 3.28 8.55
N ASP A 73 10.58 2.42 9.55
CA ASP A 73 10.42 0.97 9.45
C ASP A 73 8.96 0.52 9.29
N SER A 74 8.04 1.48 9.15
CA SER A 74 6.62 1.29 8.85
C SER A 74 5.87 0.38 9.83
N MET A 75 6.24 0.37 11.10
CA MET A 75 5.66 -0.54 12.10
C MET A 75 4.18 -0.29 12.37
N GLN A 76 3.68 0.91 12.13
CA GLN A 76 2.33 1.34 12.54
C GLN A 76 2.12 1.05 14.05
N TYR A 77 3.13 1.42 14.83
CA TYR A 77 3.22 1.18 16.26
C TYR A 77 3.49 2.48 17.01
N SER A 78 2.83 2.64 18.17
CA SER A 78 3.11 3.71 19.14
C SER A 78 3.55 3.12 20.47
N ALA A 79 4.64 3.64 21.02
CA ALA A 79 5.10 3.30 22.37
C ALA A 79 4.35 4.03 23.47
N LEU A 80 3.35 4.86 23.13
CA LEU A 80 2.48 5.53 24.07
C LEU A 80 1.51 4.51 24.72
N ASP A 81 1.21 4.74 25.99
CA ASP A 81 0.45 3.81 26.83
C ASP A 81 -0.50 4.51 27.81
N GLN A 82 -0.70 5.83 27.70
CA GLN A 82 -1.67 6.55 28.51
C GLN A 82 -3.11 6.11 28.22
N ILE A 83 -3.40 5.81 26.95
CA ILE A 83 -4.64 5.16 26.52
C ILE A 83 -4.39 3.66 26.50
N ASP A 84 -5.05 2.94 27.39
CA ASP A 84 -4.87 1.50 27.59
C ASP A 84 -6.18 0.73 27.66
N LYS A 85 -6.09 -0.59 27.85
CA LYS A 85 -7.26 -1.49 27.94
C LYS A 85 -8.22 -1.13 29.06
N SER A 86 -7.76 -0.49 30.14
CA SER A 86 -8.57 -0.16 31.31
C SER A 86 -9.38 1.13 31.13
N ASN A 87 -8.91 2.04 30.30
CA ASN A 87 -9.49 3.38 30.16
C ASN A 87 -10.01 3.71 28.75
N VAL A 88 -9.71 2.91 27.72
CA VAL A 88 -10.09 3.18 26.33
C VAL A 88 -11.59 3.45 26.13
N LYS A 89 -12.45 2.89 26.98
CA LYS A 89 -13.91 3.14 26.96
C LYS A 89 -14.28 4.57 27.31
N GLN A 90 -13.34 5.35 27.87
CA GLN A 90 -13.54 6.75 28.25
C GLN A 90 -13.11 7.72 27.15
N LEU A 91 -12.66 7.21 25.97
CA LEU A 91 -12.29 8.07 24.85
C LEU A 91 -13.48 8.92 24.41
N GLU A 92 -13.23 10.22 24.27
CA GLU A 92 -14.18 11.20 23.76
C GLU A 92 -13.58 11.95 22.57
N LEU A 93 -14.42 12.52 21.71
CA LEU A 93 -13.99 13.39 20.62
C LEU A 93 -13.40 14.67 21.22
N ALA A 94 -12.08 14.83 21.11
CA ALA A 94 -11.38 16.00 21.61
C ALA A 94 -11.55 17.21 20.69
N TRP A 95 -11.48 16.99 19.37
CA TRP A 95 -11.72 17.99 18.34
C TRP A 95 -11.90 17.34 16.96
N PHE A 96 -12.49 18.10 16.03
CA PHE A 96 -12.69 17.72 14.64
C PHE A 96 -12.21 18.84 13.72
N TYR A 97 -11.47 18.49 12.65
CA TYR A 97 -11.07 19.42 11.61
C TYR A 97 -11.74 19.03 10.30
N PRO A 98 -12.70 19.85 9.77
CA PRO A 98 -13.46 19.53 8.57
C PRO A 98 -12.65 19.78 7.29
N VAL A 99 -12.82 18.90 6.29
CA VAL A 99 -12.29 19.03 4.93
C VAL A 99 -13.43 18.76 3.96
N PRO A 100 -14.37 19.70 3.75
CA PRO A 100 -15.65 19.45 3.08
C PRO A 100 -15.59 19.35 1.55
N ASP A 101 -14.44 19.00 0.99
CA ASP A 101 -14.25 18.83 -0.45
C ASP A 101 -14.86 17.51 -0.94
N ARG A 102 -15.33 17.47 -2.19
CA ARG A 102 -15.63 16.20 -2.85
C ARG A 102 -14.34 15.53 -3.33
N ARG A 103 -13.96 14.42 -2.72
CA ARG A 103 -12.80 13.61 -3.09
C ARG A 103 -13.21 12.17 -3.30
N ALA A 104 -12.67 11.53 -4.32
CA ALA A 104 -12.86 10.09 -4.54
C ALA A 104 -12.23 9.27 -3.41
N THR A 105 -11.16 9.79 -2.79
CA THR A 105 -10.45 9.15 -1.68
C THR A 105 -9.93 10.22 -0.73
N PHE A 106 -9.96 9.93 0.57
CA PHE A 106 -9.43 10.79 1.61
C PHE A 106 -8.83 9.94 2.74
N GLY A 107 -7.68 9.32 2.44
CA GLY A 107 -6.97 8.42 3.37
C GLY A 107 -5.62 8.97 3.85
N PHE A 108 -5.52 10.29 4.01
CA PHE A 108 -4.27 10.97 4.33
C PHE A 108 -3.83 10.70 5.78
N ASN A 109 -2.65 10.13 5.97
CA ASN A 109 -2.06 9.92 7.29
C ASN A 109 -1.41 11.22 7.78
N PRO A 110 -1.85 11.80 8.91
CA PRO A 110 -1.27 13.01 9.46
C PRO A 110 0.17 12.80 9.92
N LEU A 111 1.01 13.82 9.79
CA LEU A 111 2.31 13.87 10.45
C LEU A 111 2.22 14.78 11.68
N ILE A 112 2.82 14.35 12.78
CA ILE A 112 2.88 15.14 14.01
C ILE A 112 4.33 15.36 14.40
N VAL A 113 4.73 16.63 14.39
CA VAL A 113 6.08 17.06 14.80
C VAL A 113 5.94 18.10 15.91
N ASP A 114 6.49 17.81 17.06
CA ASP A 114 6.33 18.64 18.26
C ASP A 114 4.83 18.86 18.58
N SER A 115 4.32 20.08 18.50
CA SER A 115 2.91 20.43 18.72
C SER A 115 2.14 20.70 17.42
N GLN A 116 2.73 20.48 16.27
CA GLN A 116 2.10 20.74 14.97
C GLN A 116 1.68 19.43 14.28
N MET A 117 0.48 19.45 13.71
CA MET A 117 -0.04 18.37 12.87
C MET A 117 -0.17 18.87 11.43
N TYR A 118 0.44 18.16 10.49
CA TYR A 118 0.36 18.46 9.06
C TYR A 118 -0.64 17.54 8.38
N VAL A 119 -1.60 18.14 7.70
CA VAL A 119 -2.73 17.42 7.09
C VAL A 119 -3.04 17.94 5.69
N LEU A 120 -3.77 17.10 4.92
CA LEU A 120 -4.42 17.53 3.70
C LEU A 120 -5.68 18.33 4.09
N GLY A 121 -5.71 19.59 3.72
CA GLY A 121 -6.82 20.51 3.99
C GLY A 121 -7.75 20.69 2.79
N PRO A 122 -8.77 21.58 2.90
CA PRO A 122 -9.70 21.88 1.81
C PRO A 122 -8.97 22.51 0.61
N ASN A 123 -9.59 22.38 -0.59
CA ASN A 123 -9.08 22.96 -1.85
C ASN A 123 -7.64 22.58 -2.19
N ASN A 124 -7.26 21.31 -1.94
CA ASN A 124 -5.91 20.80 -2.21
C ASN A 124 -4.80 21.58 -1.47
N THR A 125 -5.04 21.98 -0.24
CA THR A 125 -4.02 22.63 0.60
C THR A 125 -3.30 21.64 1.49
N ILE A 126 -2.06 21.96 1.89
CA ILE A 126 -1.42 21.39 3.07
C ILE A 126 -1.64 22.39 4.21
N VAL A 127 -2.08 21.90 5.36
CA VAL A 127 -2.38 22.73 6.52
C VAL A 127 -1.60 22.24 7.72
N ALA A 128 -0.97 23.19 8.45
CA ALA A 128 -0.48 22.93 9.79
C ALA A 128 -1.55 23.30 10.80
N LEU A 129 -1.84 22.37 11.71
CA LEU A 129 -2.76 22.54 12.81
C LEU A 129 -1.99 22.51 14.14
N ASP A 130 -2.48 23.22 15.14
CA ASP A 130 -2.13 22.93 16.52
C ASP A 130 -2.68 21.55 16.90
N ALA A 131 -1.80 20.61 17.19
CA ALA A 131 -2.16 19.20 17.36
C ALA A 131 -3.00 18.94 18.63
N ALA A 132 -3.00 19.85 19.61
CA ALA A 132 -3.81 19.73 20.82
C ALA A 132 -5.25 20.23 20.65
N THR A 133 -5.50 21.13 19.68
CA THR A 133 -6.77 21.84 19.54
C THR A 133 -7.41 21.79 18.16
N GLY A 134 -6.67 21.37 17.11
CA GLY A 134 -7.12 21.37 15.73
C GLY A 134 -7.19 22.77 15.09
N LYS A 135 -6.69 23.82 15.73
CA LYS A 135 -6.70 25.19 15.17
C LYS A 135 -5.66 25.33 14.07
N PRO A 136 -6.03 25.88 12.89
CA PRO A 136 -5.08 26.15 11.83
C PRO A 136 -4.01 27.15 12.25
N ILE A 137 -2.74 26.86 11.89
CA ILE A 137 -1.57 27.73 12.10
C ILE A 137 -1.24 28.42 10.78
N TRP A 138 -1.08 27.65 9.71
CA TRP A 138 -0.88 28.14 8.36
C TRP A 138 -1.49 27.16 7.32
N SER A 139 -1.66 27.62 6.07
CA SER A 139 -2.16 26.83 4.96
C SER A 139 -1.38 27.17 3.69
N HIS A 140 -1.00 26.14 2.94
CA HIS A 140 -0.28 26.23 1.65
C HIS A 140 -1.13 25.65 0.52
N ALA A 141 -1.42 26.43 -0.51
CA ALA A 141 -2.16 25.97 -1.69
C ALA A 141 -1.22 25.22 -2.65
N VAL A 142 -1.51 23.93 -2.89
CA VAL A 142 -0.69 23.08 -3.77
C VAL A 142 -1.06 23.25 -5.25
N GLY A 143 -2.27 23.68 -5.53
CA GLY A 143 -2.82 23.82 -6.89
C GLY A 143 -3.75 22.67 -7.28
N GLU A 144 -4.17 22.64 -8.55
CA GLU A 144 -5.26 21.76 -9.02
C GLU A 144 -5.00 20.26 -8.82
N SER A 145 -3.75 19.81 -9.01
CA SER A 145 -3.38 18.39 -8.87
C SER A 145 -3.41 17.90 -7.43
N GLY A 146 -3.36 18.80 -6.46
CA GLY A 146 -3.25 18.47 -5.04
C GLY A 146 -1.98 17.73 -4.67
N PRO A 147 -1.72 17.54 -3.36
CA PRO A 147 -0.67 16.66 -2.86
C PRO A 147 -1.10 15.21 -2.92
N GLY A 148 -0.14 14.27 -2.77
CA GLY A 148 -0.42 12.84 -2.67
C GLY A 148 -1.50 12.53 -1.62
N SER A 149 -2.43 11.65 -1.97
CA SER A 149 -3.65 11.39 -1.17
C SER A 149 -3.41 10.59 0.11
N ARG A 150 -2.21 10.00 0.31
CA ARG A 150 -1.93 9.11 1.45
C ARG A 150 -1.10 9.77 2.55
N GLY A 151 -0.26 10.76 2.21
CA GLY A 151 0.59 11.44 3.18
C GLY A 151 1.70 12.24 2.52
N ILE A 152 2.49 12.88 3.35
CA ILE A 152 3.68 13.66 3.01
C ILE A 152 4.84 13.23 3.90
N ASN A 153 6.03 13.78 3.69
CA ASN A 153 7.20 13.52 4.55
C ASN A 153 7.69 14.79 5.23
N TYR A 154 8.31 14.60 6.36
CA TYR A 154 9.01 15.63 7.10
C TYR A 154 10.51 15.34 7.13
N TRP A 155 11.30 16.38 6.98
CA TRP A 155 12.75 16.36 7.17
C TRP A 155 13.21 17.57 7.97
N GLU A 156 14.22 17.38 8.81
CA GLU A 156 14.93 18.47 9.48
C GLU A 156 16.43 18.20 9.53
N ASN A 157 17.22 19.26 9.48
CA ASN A 157 18.65 19.16 9.72
C ASN A 157 18.96 19.01 11.23
N THR A 158 20.22 18.69 11.55
CA THR A 158 20.63 18.33 12.92
C THR A 158 20.35 19.41 13.96
N ASP A 159 20.51 20.68 13.62
CA ASP A 159 20.27 21.81 14.52
C ASP A 159 18.83 22.35 14.47
N ARG A 160 17.98 21.70 13.65
CA ARG A 160 16.56 22.04 13.45
C ARG A 160 16.31 23.46 12.91
N SER A 161 17.32 24.09 12.32
CA SER A 161 17.20 25.42 11.68
C SER A 161 16.50 25.34 10.33
N ASP A 162 16.63 24.20 9.62
CA ASP A 162 15.96 23.90 8.36
C ASP A 162 14.98 22.73 8.58
N ARG A 163 13.69 22.96 8.31
CA ARG A 163 12.61 21.97 8.47
C ARG A 163 11.71 22.02 7.25
N ARG A 164 11.51 20.88 6.59
CA ARG A 164 10.83 20.79 5.31
C ARG A 164 9.73 19.78 5.31
N LEU A 165 8.67 20.07 4.55
CA LEU A 165 7.66 19.10 4.12
C LEU A 165 7.88 18.79 2.64
N ILE A 166 7.96 17.49 2.30
CA ILE A 166 8.21 16.99 0.96
C ILE A 166 7.01 16.18 0.51
N PHE A 167 6.52 16.46 -0.70
CA PHE A 167 5.33 15.81 -1.24
C PHE A 167 5.33 15.79 -2.76
N GLY A 168 4.62 14.81 -3.33
CA GLY A 168 4.35 14.74 -4.77
C GLY A 168 3.12 15.53 -5.16
N ALA A 169 3.21 16.32 -6.24
CA ALA A 169 2.05 17.00 -6.83
C ALA A 169 2.29 17.29 -8.33
N GLY A 170 1.30 16.97 -9.18
CA GLY A 170 1.34 17.33 -10.60
C GLY A 170 2.54 16.81 -11.38
N GLY A 171 3.02 15.60 -11.07
CA GLY A 171 4.20 15.01 -11.71
C GLY A 171 5.54 15.47 -11.14
N SER A 172 5.55 16.33 -10.12
CA SER A 172 6.75 16.86 -9.49
C SER A 172 6.81 16.53 -8.00
N LEU A 173 8.03 16.46 -7.47
CA LEU A 173 8.27 16.59 -6.03
C LEU A 173 8.33 18.07 -5.70
N ARG A 174 7.77 18.46 -4.55
CA ARG A 174 7.74 19.84 -4.06
C ARG A 174 8.17 19.90 -2.61
N GLU A 175 8.73 21.05 -2.22
CA GLU A 175 9.09 21.33 -0.83
C GLU A 175 8.57 22.67 -0.35
N ILE A 176 8.15 22.66 0.92
CA ILE A 176 7.78 23.86 1.67
C ILE A 176 8.44 23.86 3.07
N ASP A 177 8.72 25.03 3.62
CA ASP A 177 9.16 25.17 5.01
C ASP A 177 8.05 24.71 5.96
N ALA A 178 8.35 23.77 6.83
CA ALA A 178 7.37 23.16 7.73
C ALA A 178 6.82 24.13 8.79
N ARG A 179 7.53 25.24 9.08
CA ARG A 179 7.11 26.24 10.07
C ARG A 179 6.16 27.29 9.50
N THR A 180 6.31 27.59 8.20
CA THR A 180 5.62 28.74 7.56
C THR A 180 4.69 28.34 6.43
N GLY A 181 4.90 27.17 5.82
CA GLY A 181 4.21 26.75 4.59
C GLY A 181 4.74 27.43 3.32
N GLU A 182 5.82 28.20 3.38
CA GLU A 182 6.41 28.89 2.24
C GLU A 182 7.25 27.93 1.38
N ILE A 183 7.30 28.17 0.07
CA ILE A 183 8.06 27.36 -0.88
C ILE A 183 9.56 27.47 -0.59
N VAL A 184 10.24 26.31 -0.47
CA VAL A 184 11.71 26.22 -0.36
C VAL A 184 12.32 26.39 -1.76
N LYS A 185 12.58 27.63 -2.19
CA LYS A 185 13.00 27.97 -3.55
C LYS A 185 14.35 27.36 -3.97
N THR A 186 15.16 26.93 -3.01
CA THR A 186 16.47 26.29 -3.25
C THR A 186 16.35 24.81 -3.66
N PHE A 187 15.18 24.20 -3.48
CA PHE A 187 14.93 22.84 -3.91
C PHE A 187 14.58 22.79 -5.39
N GLY A 188 15.39 22.08 -6.19
CA GLY A 188 15.20 21.94 -7.62
C GLY A 188 15.05 23.28 -8.35
N SER A 189 14.02 23.40 -9.17
CA SER A 189 13.66 24.64 -9.85
C SER A 189 12.50 25.31 -9.10
N ASN A 190 12.83 26.35 -8.32
CA ASN A 190 11.86 27.15 -7.56
C ASN A 190 10.93 26.31 -6.66
N GLY A 191 11.51 25.38 -5.92
CA GLY A 191 10.79 24.52 -4.96
C GLY A 191 10.20 23.23 -5.54
N ALA A 192 10.56 22.86 -6.78
CA ALA A 192 10.04 21.67 -7.44
C ALA A 192 11.10 20.94 -8.27
N VAL A 193 10.95 19.61 -8.35
CA VAL A 193 11.71 18.69 -9.21
C VAL A 193 10.73 17.92 -10.09
N ASN A 194 10.87 18.02 -11.40
CA ASN A 194 10.07 17.23 -12.33
C ASN A 194 10.53 15.76 -12.31
N MET A 195 9.68 14.87 -11.84
CA MET A 195 10.01 13.44 -11.76
C MET A 195 9.98 12.71 -13.11
N ARG A 196 9.47 13.34 -14.15
CA ARG A 196 9.37 12.75 -15.50
C ARG A 196 10.61 12.97 -16.36
N GLU A 197 11.56 13.76 -15.90
CA GLU A 197 12.81 14.05 -16.59
C GLU A 197 13.92 13.08 -16.20
N GLY A 198 14.98 13.02 -17.03
CA GLY A 198 16.19 12.26 -16.74
C GLY A 198 16.16 10.78 -17.16
N SER A 199 15.18 10.34 -17.97
CA SER A 199 15.14 9.01 -18.56
C SER A 199 14.91 9.08 -20.07
N PRO A 200 15.43 8.11 -20.84
CA PRO A 200 15.12 7.96 -22.27
C PRO A 200 13.67 7.56 -22.55
N ARG A 201 12.95 7.12 -21.53
CA ARG A 201 11.50 6.81 -21.57
C ARG A 201 10.71 7.83 -20.77
N ALA A 202 9.43 7.98 -21.13
CA ALA A 202 8.49 8.66 -20.26
C ALA A 202 8.40 7.93 -18.91
N LEU A 203 8.66 8.65 -17.83
CA LEU A 203 8.55 8.16 -16.46
C LEU A 203 7.21 8.57 -15.85
N GLY A 204 6.73 7.77 -14.89
CA GLY A 204 5.63 8.15 -14.04
C GLY A 204 5.95 9.34 -13.13
N GLY A 205 4.93 10.04 -12.68
CA GLY A 205 5.05 11.05 -11.63
C GLY A 205 5.31 10.43 -10.25
N PRO A 206 5.23 11.24 -9.17
CA PRO A 206 5.34 10.73 -7.80
C PRO A 206 4.30 9.66 -7.51
N SER A 207 4.68 8.64 -6.78
CA SER A 207 3.74 7.64 -6.26
C SER A 207 2.66 8.31 -5.38
N GLY A 208 1.47 7.73 -5.31
CA GLY A 208 0.44 8.14 -4.35
C GLY A 208 0.84 7.87 -2.90
N THR A 209 1.84 7.01 -2.66
CA THR A 209 2.44 6.80 -1.34
C THR A 209 3.44 7.91 -1.00
N ALA A 210 3.62 8.15 0.30
CA ALA A 210 4.42 9.29 0.75
C ALA A 210 5.92 9.18 0.45
N GLY A 211 6.46 7.97 0.21
CA GLY A 211 7.92 7.74 0.17
C GLY A 211 8.52 7.67 1.58
N ARG A 212 9.85 7.77 1.70
CA ARG A 212 10.56 7.72 2.99
C ARG A 212 11.80 8.60 3.01
N MET A 213 12.10 9.08 4.20
CA MET A 213 13.32 9.82 4.47
C MET A 213 14.42 8.89 4.97
N PHE A 214 15.62 9.03 4.42
CA PHE A 214 16.83 8.40 4.94
C PHE A 214 18.00 9.39 4.90
N GLU A 215 18.47 9.83 6.05
CA GLU A 215 19.47 10.92 6.14
C GLU A 215 18.96 12.16 5.36
N ASN A 216 19.73 12.62 4.37
CA ASN A 216 19.32 13.72 3.48
C ASN A 216 18.74 13.23 2.14
N LEU A 217 18.22 12.00 2.09
CA LEU A 217 17.62 11.42 0.91
C LEU A 217 16.12 11.25 1.06
N PHE A 218 15.36 11.71 0.08
CA PHE A 218 13.98 11.32 -0.12
C PHE A 218 13.92 10.16 -1.11
N ILE A 219 13.46 9.00 -0.66
CA ILE A 219 13.40 7.75 -1.42
C ILE A 219 11.95 7.45 -1.77
N THR A 220 11.67 7.21 -3.07
CA THR A 220 10.30 7.02 -3.56
C THR A 220 10.24 6.10 -4.77
N GLY A 221 9.07 5.50 -4.99
CA GLY A 221 8.69 4.87 -6.26
C GLY A 221 8.05 5.86 -7.22
N SER A 222 7.56 5.35 -8.35
CA SER A 222 6.88 6.10 -9.40
C SER A 222 5.45 5.62 -9.59
N THR A 223 4.57 6.50 -10.05
CA THR A 223 3.23 6.12 -10.52
C THR A 223 3.33 5.48 -11.90
N THR A 224 2.65 4.36 -12.09
CA THR A 224 2.47 3.70 -13.39
C THR A 224 0.97 3.57 -13.70
N GLY A 225 0.64 3.09 -14.91
CA GLY A 225 -0.70 2.59 -15.23
C GLY A 225 -0.75 1.08 -15.05
N GLU A 226 -1.89 0.50 -15.42
CA GLU A 226 -2.16 -0.96 -15.37
C GLU A 226 -2.41 -1.53 -16.78
N THR A 227 -2.12 -0.73 -17.81
CA THR A 227 -2.40 -1.05 -19.21
C THR A 227 -1.12 -1.08 -20.04
N TYR A 228 -1.24 -1.57 -21.27
CA TYR A 228 -0.14 -1.51 -22.24
C TYR A 228 0.36 -0.08 -22.45
N GLY A 229 1.69 0.07 -22.56
CA GLY A 229 2.31 1.39 -22.71
C GLY A 229 2.46 2.20 -21.44
N SER A 230 2.18 1.63 -20.29
CA SER A 230 2.45 2.27 -18.99
C SER A 230 3.95 2.53 -18.79
N PRO A 231 4.34 3.58 -18.06
CA PRO A 231 5.73 3.82 -17.71
C PRO A 231 6.28 2.74 -16.75
N PRO A 232 7.62 2.56 -16.68
CA PRO A 232 8.24 1.71 -15.68
C PRO A 232 8.11 2.34 -14.28
N GLY A 233 8.15 1.49 -13.26
CA GLY A 233 8.01 1.87 -11.86
C GLY A 233 9.32 2.20 -11.16
N ASP A 234 10.31 2.75 -11.85
CA ASP A 234 11.66 2.99 -11.33
C ASP A 234 11.67 3.64 -9.95
N LEU A 235 12.60 3.15 -9.11
CA LEU A 235 12.83 3.65 -7.77
C LEU A 235 13.93 4.73 -7.79
N ARG A 236 13.73 5.80 -7.04
CA ARG A 236 14.65 6.95 -7.09
C ARG A 236 14.87 7.54 -5.71
N ALA A 237 16.07 8.11 -5.54
CA ALA A 237 16.39 8.93 -4.38
C ALA A 237 16.81 10.34 -4.81
N PHE A 238 16.30 11.33 -4.12
CA PHE A 238 16.58 12.74 -4.32
C PHE A 238 17.21 13.32 -3.07
N ASP A 239 18.24 14.15 -3.25
CA ASP A 239 18.81 14.95 -2.18
C ASP A 239 17.78 16.01 -1.71
N VAL A 240 17.42 15.97 -0.44
CA VAL A 240 16.38 16.83 0.15
C VAL A 240 16.75 18.30 0.10
N VAL A 241 18.04 18.65 0.21
CA VAL A 241 18.44 20.06 0.28
C VAL A 241 18.39 20.70 -1.09
N THR A 242 18.79 19.96 -2.11
CA THR A 242 19.01 20.50 -3.48
C THR A 242 17.99 20.03 -4.51
N GLY A 243 17.29 18.94 -4.27
CA GLY A 243 16.41 18.28 -5.26
C GLY A 243 17.16 17.46 -6.31
N ARG A 244 18.48 17.32 -6.20
CA ARG A 244 19.29 16.56 -7.17
C ARG A 244 18.97 15.07 -7.07
N LEU A 245 18.73 14.43 -8.22
CA LEU A 245 18.64 12.96 -8.31
C LEU A 245 19.98 12.34 -7.93
N VAL A 246 19.97 11.45 -6.93
CA VAL A 246 21.18 10.78 -6.41
C VAL A 246 21.37 9.42 -7.05
N TRP A 247 20.32 8.61 -7.11
CA TRP A 247 20.33 7.32 -7.77
C TRP A 247 18.97 6.94 -8.34
N THR A 248 19.01 6.09 -9.36
CA THR A 248 17.85 5.39 -9.94
C THR A 248 18.11 3.89 -9.92
N PHE A 249 17.11 3.10 -9.57
CA PHE A 249 17.08 1.66 -9.77
C PHE A 249 15.99 1.34 -10.79
N HIS A 250 16.40 0.74 -11.93
CA HIS A 250 15.46 0.33 -12.96
C HIS A 250 14.75 -0.97 -12.54
N THR A 251 13.44 -0.88 -12.33
CA THR A 251 12.64 -2.05 -11.92
C THR A 251 12.35 -3.00 -13.08
N ILE A 252 12.47 -2.51 -14.32
CA ILE A 252 12.55 -3.30 -15.55
C ILE A 252 13.98 -3.14 -16.07
N PRO A 253 14.84 -4.17 -15.94
CA PRO A 253 16.27 -4.05 -16.17
C PRO A 253 16.64 -3.64 -17.60
N TYR A 254 17.63 -2.78 -17.74
CA TYR A 254 18.26 -2.40 -18.99
C TYR A 254 19.30 -3.46 -19.42
N PRO A 255 19.77 -3.45 -20.68
CA PRO A 255 20.90 -4.29 -21.08
C PRO A 255 22.06 -4.18 -20.09
N ASP A 256 22.70 -5.31 -19.78
CA ASP A 256 23.79 -5.47 -18.82
C ASP A 256 23.41 -5.31 -17.33
N GLU A 257 22.16 -5.03 -17.00
CA GLU A 257 21.65 -5.05 -15.63
C GLU A 257 21.14 -6.45 -15.24
N TYR A 258 21.27 -6.79 -13.97
CA TYR A 258 20.81 -8.07 -13.42
C TYR A 258 19.29 -8.24 -13.62
N GLY A 259 18.88 -9.38 -14.17
CA GLY A 259 17.47 -9.71 -14.43
C GLY A 259 17.00 -9.36 -15.85
N TYR A 260 17.84 -8.73 -16.68
CA TYR A 260 17.48 -8.42 -18.09
C TYR A 260 17.05 -9.66 -18.88
N GLU A 261 17.73 -10.80 -18.63
CA GLU A 261 17.45 -12.07 -19.24
C GLU A 261 16.09 -12.70 -18.87
N THR A 262 15.43 -12.15 -17.84
CA THR A 262 14.10 -12.61 -17.39
C THR A 262 12.96 -11.97 -18.17
N TRP A 263 13.29 -11.10 -19.11
CA TRP A 263 12.38 -10.37 -19.98
C TRP A 263 12.67 -10.67 -21.44
N PRO A 264 11.69 -10.47 -22.35
CA PRO A 264 11.98 -10.42 -23.78
C PRO A 264 13.03 -9.34 -24.08
N LYS A 265 13.83 -9.60 -25.11
CA LYS A 265 14.83 -8.62 -25.59
C LYS A 265 14.17 -7.24 -25.79
N ASP A 266 14.82 -6.20 -25.31
CA ASP A 266 14.36 -4.82 -25.42
C ASP A 266 13.05 -4.47 -24.69
N ALA A 267 12.55 -5.34 -23.80
CA ALA A 267 11.34 -5.07 -23.01
C ALA A 267 11.42 -3.73 -22.25
N TRP A 268 12.59 -3.34 -21.78
CA TRP A 268 12.82 -2.08 -21.11
C TRP A 268 12.38 -0.84 -21.92
N LYS A 269 12.22 -0.97 -23.24
CA LYS A 269 11.77 0.13 -24.11
C LYS A 269 10.25 0.31 -24.07
N TRP A 270 9.47 -0.71 -23.72
CA TRP A 270 8.01 -0.70 -23.85
C TRP A 270 7.23 -1.29 -22.65
N ALA A 271 7.81 -2.21 -21.90
CA ALA A 271 7.14 -2.79 -20.73
C ALA A 271 7.00 -1.76 -19.61
N GLY A 272 5.96 -1.85 -18.82
CA GLY A 272 5.64 -0.93 -17.72
C GLY A 272 5.28 -1.66 -16.44
N GLY A 273 4.76 -0.92 -15.45
CA GLY A 273 4.44 -1.47 -14.14
C GLY A 273 5.66 -1.62 -13.25
N VAL A 274 5.66 -2.63 -12.40
CA VAL A 274 6.75 -2.98 -11.47
C VAL A 274 7.10 -1.82 -10.51
N ASN A 275 6.09 -1.13 -10.01
CA ASN A 275 6.27 0.05 -9.16
C ASN A 275 6.09 -0.25 -7.67
N ALA A 276 6.72 0.55 -6.83
CA ALA A 276 6.45 0.60 -5.40
C ALA A 276 5.32 1.59 -5.13
N TRP A 277 4.07 1.19 -5.33
CA TRP A 277 2.90 2.02 -5.10
C TRP A 277 2.24 1.76 -3.75
N GLY A 278 2.57 0.67 -3.10
CA GLY A 278 2.25 0.38 -1.71
C GLY A 278 3.03 1.32 -0.78
N GLU A 279 3.79 0.75 0.12
CA GLU A 279 4.61 1.52 1.06
C GLU A 279 5.96 0.84 1.19
N LEU A 280 7.02 1.62 1.34
CA LEU A 280 8.36 1.10 1.57
C LEU A 280 8.77 1.26 3.04
N SER A 281 9.80 0.51 3.46
CA SER A 281 10.34 0.58 4.82
C SER A 281 11.84 0.75 4.78
N ILE A 282 12.39 1.47 5.75
CA ILE A 282 13.83 1.70 5.86
C ILE A 282 14.38 1.24 7.20
N ASP A 283 15.38 0.38 7.17
CA ASP A 283 16.26 0.13 8.31
C ASP A 283 17.26 1.29 8.43
N GLN A 284 16.90 2.29 9.22
CA GLN A 284 17.73 3.48 9.43
C GLN A 284 19.12 3.14 9.98
N LYS A 285 19.23 2.10 10.79
CA LYS A 285 20.48 1.69 11.40
C LYS A 285 21.45 1.08 10.37
N ARG A 286 20.94 0.28 9.43
CA ARG A 286 21.76 -0.41 8.42
C ARG A 286 21.84 0.35 7.10
N GLY A 287 20.97 1.34 6.87
CA GLY A 287 20.88 2.04 5.60
C GLY A 287 20.32 1.14 4.49
N VAL A 288 19.31 0.32 4.80
CA VAL A 288 18.68 -0.59 3.82
C VAL A 288 17.23 -0.17 3.61
N ALA A 289 16.85 0.03 2.36
CA ALA A 289 15.48 0.30 1.94
C ALA A 289 14.84 -0.97 1.36
N TYR A 290 13.63 -1.31 1.82
CA TYR A 290 12.86 -2.49 1.39
C TYR A 290 11.65 -2.03 0.60
N PHE A 291 11.55 -2.51 -0.65
CA PHE A 291 10.50 -2.14 -1.59
C PHE A 291 9.61 -3.34 -1.91
N PRO A 292 8.31 -3.26 -1.61
CA PRO A 292 7.34 -4.21 -2.12
C PRO A 292 6.92 -3.77 -3.52
N LEU A 293 7.31 -4.53 -4.55
CA LEU A 293 7.06 -4.16 -5.93
C LEU A 293 5.76 -4.76 -6.46
N GLY A 294 5.12 -4.05 -7.35
CA GLY A 294 3.91 -4.44 -8.03
C GLY A 294 4.14 -5.27 -9.30
N SER A 295 3.04 -5.55 -9.96
CA SER A 295 2.97 -6.37 -11.16
C SER A 295 3.53 -5.66 -12.38
N PRO A 296 4.06 -6.40 -13.37
CA PRO A 296 4.33 -5.87 -14.70
C PRO A 296 3.02 -5.64 -15.46
N THR A 297 2.91 -4.58 -16.25
CA THR A 297 1.75 -4.35 -17.11
C THR A 297 1.88 -5.08 -18.46
N HIS A 298 0.81 -5.58 -19.07
CA HIS A 298 -0.58 -5.61 -18.61
C HIS A 298 -0.74 -6.63 -17.48
N ASP A 299 -1.49 -6.27 -16.43
CA ASP A 299 -1.53 -7.04 -15.18
C ASP A 299 -2.18 -8.41 -15.31
N MET A 300 -3.08 -8.60 -16.30
CA MET A 300 -3.89 -9.81 -16.47
C MET A 300 -3.46 -10.69 -17.65
N TYR A 301 -2.42 -10.29 -18.39
CA TYR A 301 -1.89 -11.04 -19.54
C TYR A 301 -0.41 -10.74 -19.75
N GLY A 302 0.38 -11.79 -19.96
CA GLY A 302 1.83 -11.69 -20.07
C GLY A 302 2.42 -12.26 -21.36
N GLY A 303 1.61 -12.62 -22.37
CA GLY A 303 2.10 -13.27 -23.59
C GLY A 303 3.07 -12.43 -24.42
N ASP A 304 3.09 -11.10 -24.25
CA ASP A 304 4.07 -10.20 -24.84
C ASP A 304 5.31 -9.95 -23.95
N ARG A 305 5.29 -10.41 -22.69
CA ARG A 305 6.41 -10.24 -21.73
C ARG A 305 6.90 -11.56 -21.13
N LYS A 306 7.07 -12.58 -21.97
CA LYS A 306 7.52 -13.92 -21.55
C LYS A 306 8.74 -13.88 -20.65
N GLY A 307 8.84 -14.81 -19.71
CA GLY A 307 9.91 -14.93 -18.71
C GLY A 307 9.42 -14.62 -17.31
N ALA A 308 10.31 -14.70 -16.31
CA ALA A 308 9.95 -14.46 -14.91
C ALA A 308 9.64 -13.00 -14.57
N ASN A 309 10.07 -12.05 -15.42
CA ASN A 309 9.84 -10.60 -15.30
C ASN A 309 10.39 -9.95 -14.02
N LEU A 310 11.67 -10.19 -13.69
CA LEU A 310 12.29 -9.47 -12.59
C LEU A 310 12.36 -7.94 -12.89
N PHE A 311 12.00 -7.05 -11.95
CA PHE A 311 11.70 -7.31 -10.53
C PHE A 311 10.19 -7.26 -10.22
N GLY A 312 9.31 -7.62 -11.14
CA GLY A 312 7.87 -7.74 -10.85
C GLY A 312 7.62 -8.60 -9.61
N ASN A 313 6.70 -8.15 -8.75
CA ASN A 313 6.24 -8.84 -7.54
C ASN A 313 7.37 -9.26 -6.59
N CYS A 314 8.44 -8.45 -6.52
CA CYS A 314 9.57 -8.71 -5.64
C CYS A 314 9.48 -7.93 -4.33
N LEU A 315 9.89 -8.57 -3.23
CA LEU A 315 10.44 -7.86 -2.09
C LEU A 315 11.91 -7.58 -2.39
N LEU A 316 12.25 -6.31 -2.58
CA LEU A 316 13.58 -5.87 -3.01
C LEU A 316 14.27 -5.07 -1.90
N ALA A 317 15.50 -5.44 -1.55
CA ALA A 317 16.35 -4.74 -0.60
C ALA A 317 17.46 -3.99 -1.33
N LEU A 318 17.52 -2.68 -1.15
CA LEU A 318 18.54 -1.79 -1.72
C LEU A 318 19.36 -1.11 -0.61
N ASP A 319 20.64 -0.87 -0.86
CA ASP A 319 21.39 0.11 -0.09
C ASP A 319 20.75 1.49 -0.30
N ALA A 320 20.29 2.12 0.77
CA ALA A 320 19.51 3.36 0.71
C ALA A 320 20.32 4.56 0.21
N ARG A 321 21.68 4.55 0.35
CA ARG A 321 22.55 5.64 -0.09
C ARG A 321 22.85 5.59 -1.57
N THR A 322 22.92 4.38 -2.15
CA THR A 322 23.47 4.14 -3.48
C THR A 322 22.47 3.55 -4.47
N GLY A 323 21.32 3.04 -4.01
CA GLY A 323 20.37 2.29 -4.82
C GLY A 323 20.87 0.91 -5.26
N LYS A 324 22.03 0.45 -4.76
CA LYS A 324 22.59 -0.85 -5.13
C LYS A 324 21.76 -1.98 -4.53
N ARG A 325 21.39 -2.97 -5.38
CA ARG A 325 20.67 -4.16 -4.93
C ARG A 325 21.52 -5.00 -3.98
N LEU A 326 20.96 -5.30 -2.82
CA LEU A 326 21.55 -6.21 -1.82
C LEU A 326 21.01 -7.62 -2.03
N TRP A 327 19.69 -7.78 -2.02
CA TRP A 327 18.99 -9.02 -2.30
C TRP A 327 17.55 -8.75 -2.77
N HIS A 328 16.88 -9.78 -3.26
CA HIS A 328 15.45 -9.75 -3.58
C HIS A 328 14.86 -11.14 -3.44
N PHE A 329 13.52 -11.18 -3.32
CA PHE A 329 12.73 -12.40 -3.40
C PHE A 329 11.52 -12.11 -4.29
N GLN A 330 11.32 -12.91 -5.34
CA GLN A 330 10.16 -12.80 -6.21
C GLN A 330 9.03 -13.67 -5.67
N ALA A 331 7.94 -13.04 -5.21
CA ALA A 331 6.81 -13.72 -4.59
C ALA A 331 5.78 -14.22 -5.60
N VAL A 332 5.79 -13.71 -6.82
CA VAL A 332 5.01 -14.20 -7.97
C VAL A 332 5.88 -14.15 -9.22
N HIS A 333 6.10 -15.29 -9.85
CA HIS A 333 6.77 -15.38 -11.14
C HIS A 333 5.77 -15.12 -12.26
N HIS A 334 6.12 -14.29 -13.23
CA HIS A 334 5.30 -14.01 -14.41
C HIS A 334 3.83 -13.74 -14.04
N ASP A 335 3.58 -12.68 -13.30
CA ASP A 335 2.26 -12.38 -12.73
C ASP A 335 1.19 -12.17 -13.83
N LEU A 336 0.04 -12.84 -13.68
CA LEU A 336 -1.13 -12.78 -14.53
C LEU A 336 -2.41 -12.43 -13.75
N TRP A 337 -2.29 -11.96 -12.50
CA TRP A 337 -3.39 -11.83 -11.53
C TRP A 337 -3.47 -10.46 -10.85
N ASP A 338 -2.55 -9.55 -11.15
CA ASP A 338 -2.36 -8.29 -10.42
C ASP A 338 -2.09 -8.55 -8.91
N TYR A 339 -1.18 -9.48 -8.63
CA TYR A 339 -0.84 -9.92 -7.27
C TYR A 339 0.34 -9.14 -6.68
N ASP A 340 0.22 -7.82 -6.68
CA ASP A 340 1.22 -6.90 -6.11
C ASP A 340 1.61 -7.22 -4.67
N LEU A 341 2.80 -6.82 -4.29
CA LEU A 341 3.19 -6.62 -2.90
C LEU A 341 2.83 -5.18 -2.50
N THR A 342 1.84 -5.00 -1.65
CA THR A 342 1.25 -3.67 -1.38
C THR A 342 1.43 -3.18 0.04
N THR A 343 1.58 -4.09 1.00
CA THR A 343 1.79 -3.68 2.40
C THR A 343 3.25 -3.29 2.64
N ALA A 344 3.48 -2.30 3.49
CA ALA A 344 4.83 -1.97 3.91
C ALA A 344 5.51 -3.19 4.55
N PRO A 345 6.73 -3.56 4.14
CA PRO A 345 7.51 -4.59 4.80
C PRO A 345 7.75 -4.23 6.28
N LYS A 346 7.44 -5.11 7.24
CA LYS A 346 7.60 -4.85 8.67
C LYS A 346 8.96 -5.33 9.15
N LEU A 347 9.70 -4.46 9.83
CA LEU A 347 11.08 -4.71 10.28
C LEU A 347 11.10 -5.02 11.77
N LEU A 348 11.13 -6.29 12.12
CA LEU A 348 11.05 -6.78 13.50
C LEU A 348 12.33 -7.47 13.94
N THR A 349 12.48 -7.65 15.25
CA THR A 349 13.40 -8.62 15.85
C THR A 349 12.57 -9.69 16.57
N VAL A 350 12.72 -10.93 16.18
CA VAL A 350 11.98 -12.06 16.74
C VAL A 350 12.91 -13.11 17.33
N ARG A 351 12.38 -13.99 18.18
CA ARG A 351 13.10 -15.14 18.69
C ARG A 351 12.75 -16.36 17.84
N HIS A 352 13.65 -16.77 16.96
CA HIS A 352 13.48 -17.97 16.14
C HIS A 352 14.54 -19.02 16.46
N ASN A 353 14.14 -20.28 16.73
CA ASN A 353 15.04 -21.37 17.12
C ASN A 353 16.02 -20.99 18.25
N GLY A 354 15.51 -20.27 19.27
CA GLY A 354 16.27 -19.84 20.44
C GLY A 354 17.20 -18.63 20.22
N LYS A 355 17.31 -18.11 18.99
CA LYS A 355 18.14 -16.95 18.64
C LYS A 355 17.27 -15.72 18.32
N GLN A 356 17.81 -14.54 18.58
CA GLN A 356 17.23 -13.31 18.05
C GLN A 356 17.63 -13.18 16.58
N VAL A 357 16.62 -12.92 15.73
CA VAL A 357 16.80 -12.71 14.29
C VAL A 357 16.08 -11.42 13.92
N ASP A 358 16.79 -10.55 13.22
CA ASP A 358 16.21 -9.35 12.63
C ASP A 358 15.55 -9.74 11.31
N ILE A 359 14.23 -9.59 11.23
CA ILE A 359 13.41 -10.06 10.11
C ILE A 359 12.77 -8.93 9.34
N VAL A 360 12.41 -9.23 8.10
CA VAL A 360 11.41 -8.48 7.33
C VAL A 360 10.23 -9.38 7.01
N ALA A 361 9.02 -8.91 7.31
CA ALA A 361 7.76 -9.65 7.06
C ALA A 361 6.92 -8.91 6.03
N GLN A 362 6.51 -9.64 4.97
CA GLN A 362 5.76 -9.12 3.82
C GLN A 362 4.41 -9.83 3.69
N ALA A 363 3.32 -9.14 4.03
CA ALA A 363 1.97 -9.58 3.68
C ALA A 363 1.63 -9.17 2.24
N THR A 364 0.86 -10.00 1.52
CA THR A 364 0.64 -9.89 0.08
C THR A 364 -0.83 -9.67 -0.30
N LYS A 365 -1.12 -9.25 -1.53
CA LYS A 365 -2.49 -9.23 -2.08
C LYS A 365 -3.11 -10.63 -2.09
N PHE A 366 -2.32 -11.65 -2.37
CA PHE A 366 -2.80 -13.03 -2.57
C PHE A 366 -2.85 -13.89 -1.30
N GLY A 367 -2.84 -13.26 -0.12
CA GLY A 367 -3.17 -13.93 1.13
C GLY A 367 -2.05 -14.70 1.81
N LEU A 368 -0.82 -14.66 1.28
CA LEU A 368 0.36 -15.29 1.85
C LEU A 368 1.22 -14.27 2.61
N LEU A 369 1.93 -14.75 3.64
CA LEU A 369 2.86 -13.96 4.44
C LEU A 369 4.26 -14.57 4.32
N TYR A 370 5.21 -13.77 3.82
CA TYR A 370 6.62 -14.17 3.72
C TYR A 370 7.45 -13.50 4.79
N VAL A 371 8.42 -14.25 5.35
CA VAL A 371 9.31 -13.75 6.41
C VAL A 371 10.73 -14.14 6.11
N PHE A 372 11.63 -13.15 6.11
CA PHE A 372 13.05 -13.34 5.80
C PHE A 372 13.94 -12.73 6.88
N ASP A 373 15.13 -13.28 7.04
CA ASP A 373 16.25 -12.56 7.63
C ASP A 373 16.47 -11.29 6.80
N ARG A 374 16.34 -10.10 7.40
CA ARG A 374 16.33 -8.84 6.64
C ARG A 374 17.71 -8.44 6.12
N VAL A 375 18.79 -9.03 6.64
CA VAL A 375 20.15 -8.74 6.19
C VAL A 375 20.52 -9.59 4.97
N THR A 376 20.17 -10.87 5.02
CA THR A 376 20.60 -11.86 4.02
C THR A 376 19.57 -12.18 2.96
N GLY A 377 18.27 -11.91 3.23
CA GLY A 377 17.16 -12.34 2.40
C GLY A 377 16.84 -13.85 2.53
N ALA A 378 17.49 -14.57 3.46
CA ALA A 378 17.20 -15.97 3.70
C ALA A 378 15.79 -16.13 4.31
N PRO A 379 14.94 -17.04 3.79
CA PRO A 379 13.62 -17.26 4.35
C PRO A 379 13.72 -17.86 5.76
N LEU A 380 12.86 -17.40 6.68
CA LEU A 380 12.83 -17.87 8.05
C LEU A 380 12.24 -19.29 8.16
N TRP A 381 11.28 -19.60 7.29
CA TRP A 381 10.69 -20.93 7.09
C TRP A 381 10.83 -21.35 5.64
N PRO A 382 10.90 -22.66 5.33
CA PRO A 382 11.02 -23.14 3.97
C PRO A 382 9.93 -22.56 3.04
N ILE A 383 10.34 -22.21 1.83
CA ILE A 383 9.47 -21.79 0.73
C ILE A 383 9.58 -22.85 -0.35
N GLU A 384 8.46 -23.39 -0.81
CA GLU A 384 8.35 -24.49 -1.77
C GLU A 384 7.82 -23.97 -3.10
N GLU A 385 8.52 -24.28 -4.19
CA GLU A 385 7.99 -24.12 -5.53
C GLU A 385 6.92 -25.19 -5.80
N ARG A 386 5.67 -24.78 -5.95
CA ARG A 386 4.55 -25.68 -6.19
C ARG A 386 3.98 -25.49 -7.59
N PRO A 387 3.66 -26.57 -8.32
CA PRO A 387 3.00 -26.48 -9.62
C PRO A 387 1.68 -25.70 -9.53
N VAL A 388 1.41 -24.87 -10.55
CA VAL A 388 0.20 -24.06 -10.67
C VAL A 388 -0.49 -24.29 -12.02
N PRO A 389 -1.80 -23.99 -12.16
CA PRO A 389 -2.52 -24.14 -13.40
C PRO A 389 -1.89 -23.36 -14.55
N GLN A 390 -1.81 -23.96 -15.72
CA GLN A 390 -1.24 -23.32 -16.91
C GLN A 390 -2.29 -22.52 -17.68
N SER A 391 -1.87 -21.46 -18.36
CA SER A 391 -2.75 -20.65 -19.21
C SER A 391 -3.19 -21.41 -20.48
N ASP A 392 -4.43 -21.17 -20.91
CA ASP A 392 -4.98 -21.63 -22.19
C ASP A 392 -5.14 -20.49 -23.21
N VAL A 393 -4.63 -19.30 -22.86
CA VAL A 393 -4.71 -18.11 -23.71
C VAL A 393 -3.60 -18.13 -24.77
N PRO A 394 -3.92 -17.90 -26.04
CA PRO A 394 -2.91 -17.93 -27.11
C PRO A 394 -1.76 -16.94 -26.83
N GLY A 395 -0.53 -17.44 -26.97
CA GLY A 395 0.70 -16.66 -26.76
C GLY A 395 1.14 -16.52 -25.31
N GLU A 396 0.28 -16.83 -24.33
CA GLU A 396 0.62 -16.82 -22.92
C GLU A 396 1.40 -18.08 -22.52
N GLU A 397 2.42 -17.90 -21.69
CA GLU A 397 3.23 -18.97 -21.10
C GLU A 397 3.30 -18.75 -19.59
N ALA A 398 2.28 -19.24 -18.86
CA ALA A 398 2.26 -19.13 -17.41
C ALA A 398 3.51 -19.81 -16.79
N TRP A 399 4.08 -19.20 -15.75
CA TRP A 399 5.21 -19.82 -15.05
C TRP A 399 4.77 -21.14 -14.41
N PRO A 400 5.55 -22.22 -14.52
CA PRO A 400 5.07 -23.56 -14.15
C PRO A 400 4.85 -23.76 -12.65
N THR A 401 5.54 -23.00 -11.82
CA THR A 401 5.47 -23.08 -10.35
C THR A 401 5.34 -21.70 -9.72
N GLN A 402 4.91 -21.66 -8.47
CA GLN A 402 4.91 -20.44 -7.67
C GLN A 402 5.40 -20.75 -6.26
N PRO A 403 6.02 -19.78 -5.55
CA PRO A 403 6.60 -19.99 -4.24
C PRO A 403 5.54 -19.94 -3.13
N PHE A 404 5.43 -21.01 -2.34
CA PHE A 404 4.53 -21.11 -1.20
C PHE A 404 5.33 -21.23 0.10
N PRO A 405 5.16 -20.33 1.09
CA PRO A 405 5.80 -20.49 2.39
C PRO A 405 5.14 -21.62 3.16
N SER A 406 5.94 -22.44 3.85
CA SER A 406 5.41 -23.48 4.72
C SER A 406 4.80 -22.89 6.00
N HIS A 407 5.36 -21.77 6.46
CA HIS A 407 4.90 -20.91 7.55
C HIS A 407 5.23 -19.44 7.23
N PRO A 408 4.49 -18.46 7.79
CA PRO A 408 3.21 -18.60 8.50
C PRO A 408 2.08 -19.10 7.58
N PRO A 409 0.97 -19.66 8.13
CA PRO A 409 -0.17 -20.08 7.32
C PRO A 409 -0.86 -18.86 6.67
N PRO A 410 -1.64 -19.06 5.59
CA PRO A 410 -2.34 -17.98 4.90
C PRO A 410 -3.28 -17.18 5.81
N PHE A 411 -3.36 -15.86 5.62
CA PHE A 411 -4.29 -15.00 6.37
C PHE A 411 -5.66 -14.87 5.69
N ALA A 412 -5.77 -15.15 4.39
CA ALA A 412 -7.00 -15.11 3.61
C ALA A 412 -7.37 -16.50 3.09
N ARG A 413 -8.60 -16.67 2.62
CA ARG A 413 -9.02 -17.87 1.88
C ARG A 413 -8.36 -17.89 0.51
N LEU A 414 -7.86 -19.08 0.09
CA LEU A 414 -7.18 -19.29 -1.18
C LEU A 414 -8.00 -20.11 -2.17
N LYS A 415 -9.25 -20.46 -1.80
CA LYS A 415 -10.18 -21.24 -2.61
C LYS A 415 -11.62 -20.79 -2.32
N PHE A 416 -12.47 -20.85 -3.36
CA PHE A 416 -13.89 -20.59 -3.27
C PHE A 416 -14.66 -21.69 -3.99
N GLY A 417 -15.36 -22.54 -3.24
CA GLY A 417 -16.17 -23.63 -3.76
C GLY A 417 -17.67 -23.34 -3.70
N VAL A 418 -18.48 -24.26 -4.23
CA VAL A 418 -19.95 -24.16 -4.17
C VAL A 418 -20.47 -24.25 -2.74
N GLU A 419 -19.70 -24.86 -1.85
CA GLU A 419 -19.95 -24.98 -0.41
C GLU A 419 -19.78 -23.68 0.34
N ASP A 420 -18.99 -22.75 -0.21
CA ASP A 420 -18.65 -21.47 0.41
C ASP A 420 -19.64 -20.35 0.06
N ILE A 421 -20.68 -20.64 -0.74
CA ILE A 421 -21.64 -19.65 -1.21
C ILE A 421 -22.34 -18.98 -0.02
N ASN A 422 -22.55 -17.68 -0.16
CA ASN A 422 -23.17 -16.82 0.85
C ASN A 422 -24.51 -17.40 1.35
N PRO A 423 -24.65 -17.70 2.65
CA PRO A 423 -25.87 -18.25 3.20
C PRO A 423 -27.03 -17.26 3.31
N PHE A 424 -26.77 -15.94 3.20
CA PHE A 424 -27.73 -14.84 3.44
C PHE A 424 -28.43 -14.36 2.18
N VAL A 425 -28.50 -15.19 1.15
CA VAL A 425 -29.25 -14.99 -0.07
C VAL A 425 -30.33 -16.06 -0.22
N ASP A 426 -31.37 -15.80 -1.00
CA ASP A 426 -32.43 -16.78 -1.25
C ASP A 426 -31.94 -17.99 -2.10
N ASP A 427 -32.76 -19.02 -2.18
CA ASP A 427 -32.35 -20.27 -2.82
C ASP A 427 -32.19 -20.13 -4.33
N ALA A 428 -32.94 -19.25 -4.98
CA ALA A 428 -32.78 -18.98 -6.42
C ALA A 428 -31.43 -18.32 -6.70
N GLU A 429 -31.05 -17.36 -5.87
CA GLU A 429 -29.75 -16.71 -5.96
C GLU A 429 -28.59 -17.65 -5.59
N LYS A 430 -28.77 -18.51 -4.59
CA LYS A 430 -27.77 -19.56 -4.30
C LYS A 430 -27.51 -20.44 -5.52
N GLU A 431 -28.59 -20.88 -6.20
CA GLU A 431 -28.41 -21.74 -7.38
C GLU A 431 -27.79 -20.98 -8.55
N ARG A 432 -28.15 -19.71 -8.75
CA ARG A 432 -27.47 -18.85 -9.73
C ARG A 432 -25.96 -18.76 -9.46
N LEU A 433 -25.57 -18.49 -8.22
CA LEU A 433 -24.16 -18.41 -7.81
C LEU A 433 -23.46 -19.77 -7.94
N ARG A 434 -24.13 -20.89 -7.58
CA ARG A 434 -23.58 -22.22 -7.79
C ARG A 434 -23.32 -22.49 -9.28
N GLY A 435 -24.23 -22.06 -10.15
CA GLY A 435 -24.05 -22.16 -11.58
C GLY A 435 -22.81 -21.38 -12.07
N ILE A 436 -22.59 -20.16 -11.58
CA ILE A 436 -21.39 -19.36 -11.90
C ILE A 436 -20.12 -20.09 -11.44
N VAL A 437 -20.06 -20.52 -10.17
CA VAL A 437 -18.87 -21.17 -9.61
C VAL A 437 -18.54 -22.50 -10.30
N ARG A 438 -19.55 -23.31 -10.68
CA ARG A 438 -19.36 -24.59 -11.40
C ARG A 438 -18.85 -24.38 -12.83
N ASN A 439 -19.30 -23.32 -13.51
CA ASN A 439 -18.95 -23.06 -14.90
C ASN A 439 -17.65 -22.26 -15.07
N ALA A 440 -17.24 -21.54 -14.03
CA ALA A 440 -16.01 -20.77 -14.05
C ALA A 440 -14.76 -21.68 -13.99
N ARG A 441 -13.65 -21.17 -14.50
CA ARG A 441 -12.34 -21.70 -14.19
C ARG A 441 -11.95 -21.30 -12.78
N ASN A 442 -11.79 -22.27 -11.88
CA ASN A 442 -11.58 -22.04 -10.45
C ASN A 442 -10.77 -23.20 -9.85
N GLU A 443 -9.48 -23.16 -10.04
CA GLU A 443 -8.53 -24.21 -9.66
C GLU A 443 -7.74 -23.83 -8.37
N GLY A 444 -8.13 -22.74 -7.69
CA GLY A 444 -7.49 -22.18 -6.49
C GLY A 444 -6.58 -20.99 -6.81
N LEU A 445 -5.68 -20.69 -5.89
CA LEU A 445 -4.73 -19.59 -6.05
C LEU A 445 -3.89 -19.81 -7.32
N PHE A 446 -3.59 -18.72 -8.04
CA PHE A 446 -2.87 -18.72 -9.30
C PHE A 446 -3.60 -19.43 -10.48
N THR A 447 -4.92 -19.50 -10.48
CA THR A 447 -5.70 -19.89 -11.65
C THR A 447 -5.62 -18.79 -12.71
N PRO A 448 -5.02 -19.03 -13.92
CA PRO A 448 -4.95 -18.02 -14.98
C PRO A 448 -6.33 -17.70 -15.56
N GLN A 449 -6.46 -16.48 -16.07
CA GLN A 449 -7.64 -16.05 -16.80
C GLN A 449 -7.77 -16.78 -18.16
N THR A 450 -8.94 -16.73 -18.76
CA THR A 450 -9.26 -17.45 -20.01
C THR A 450 -10.15 -16.59 -20.92
N LEU A 451 -10.16 -16.91 -22.21
CA LEU A 451 -11.01 -16.27 -23.22
C LEU A 451 -12.42 -16.88 -23.30
N THR A 452 -12.56 -18.16 -22.93
CA THR A 452 -13.74 -18.97 -23.25
C THR A 452 -14.78 -19.01 -22.15
N ARG A 453 -14.37 -18.84 -20.90
CA ARG A 453 -15.26 -18.86 -19.72
C ARG A 453 -14.78 -17.87 -18.67
N ASP A 454 -15.61 -17.57 -17.68
CA ASP A 454 -15.19 -16.75 -16.55
C ASP A 454 -14.15 -17.49 -15.70
N GLN A 455 -13.24 -16.75 -15.11
CA GLN A 455 -12.28 -17.24 -14.13
C GLN A 455 -12.63 -16.61 -12.78
N ILE A 456 -12.52 -17.37 -11.69
CA ILE A 456 -12.67 -16.88 -10.32
C ILE A 456 -11.32 -16.91 -9.64
N SER A 457 -10.92 -15.76 -9.06
CA SER A 457 -9.76 -15.63 -8.18
C SER A 457 -10.19 -15.32 -6.76
N ILE A 458 -9.50 -15.91 -5.79
CA ILE A 458 -9.60 -15.57 -4.37
C ILE A 458 -8.23 -15.75 -3.69
N PRO A 459 -7.72 -14.71 -2.99
CA PRO A 459 -8.21 -13.33 -3.05
C PRO A 459 -8.26 -12.80 -4.49
N GLY A 460 -9.17 -11.88 -4.78
CA GLY A 460 -9.19 -11.18 -6.06
C GLY A 460 -8.07 -10.14 -6.14
N GLU A 461 -7.97 -9.41 -7.24
CA GLU A 461 -6.94 -8.40 -7.50
C GLU A 461 -6.94 -7.22 -6.51
N LEU A 462 -8.03 -6.96 -5.82
CA LEU A 462 -8.05 -5.98 -4.72
C LEU A 462 -7.34 -6.50 -3.46
N GLY A 463 -7.11 -7.79 -3.41
CA GLY A 463 -6.26 -8.49 -2.46
C GLY A 463 -6.91 -8.89 -1.15
N GLY A 464 -6.30 -9.89 -0.53
CA GLY A 464 -6.53 -10.27 0.85
C GLY A 464 -6.03 -9.19 1.81
N SER A 465 -4.87 -8.58 1.53
CA SER A 465 -4.39 -7.35 2.17
C SER A 465 -3.96 -6.33 1.13
N ASN A 466 -3.98 -5.05 1.47
CA ASN A 466 -3.64 -3.94 0.59
C ASN A 466 -2.82 -2.90 1.37
N TRP A 467 -2.51 -1.73 0.79
CA TRP A 467 -1.67 -0.72 1.43
C TRP A 467 -2.20 -0.35 2.84
N GLY A 468 -1.26 -0.11 3.77
CA GLY A 468 -1.58 0.08 5.19
C GLY A 468 -2.01 -1.18 5.94
N GLY A 469 -2.25 -2.30 5.28
CA GLY A 469 -2.96 -3.47 5.79
C GLY A 469 -2.26 -4.30 6.86
N SER A 470 -1.09 -3.90 7.36
CA SER A 470 -0.43 -4.62 8.46
C SER A 470 0.23 -3.67 9.47
N ALA A 471 0.29 -4.09 10.73
CA ALA A 471 1.00 -3.41 11.80
C ALA A 471 1.75 -4.44 12.66
N ALA A 472 2.82 -4.03 13.32
CA ALA A 472 3.63 -4.95 14.10
C ALA A 472 3.98 -4.37 15.46
N ASP A 473 4.07 -5.24 16.45
CA ASP A 473 4.51 -4.92 17.80
C ASP A 473 6.00 -5.31 17.96
N PRO A 474 6.93 -4.33 17.98
CA PRO A 474 8.36 -4.60 18.05
C PRO A 474 8.79 -5.24 19.39
N ILE A 475 7.95 -5.18 20.42
CA ILE A 475 8.28 -5.70 21.75
C ILE A 475 7.97 -7.20 21.84
N THR A 476 6.87 -7.63 21.23
CA THR A 476 6.36 -9.00 21.36
C THR A 476 6.64 -9.87 20.14
N GLY A 477 7.00 -9.28 18.99
CA GLY A 477 7.16 -10.01 17.73
C GLY A 477 5.83 -10.35 17.06
N MET A 478 4.74 -9.74 17.50
CA MET A 478 3.41 -9.93 16.92
C MET A 478 3.23 -9.09 15.66
N LEU A 479 2.59 -9.69 14.64
CA LEU A 479 2.13 -9.02 13.43
C LEU A 479 0.61 -9.12 13.32
N TYR A 480 -0.04 -8.02 12.99
CA TYR A 480 -1.48 -7.94 12.80
C TYR A 480 -1.76 -7.59 11.35
N VAL A 481 -2.44 -8.48 10.63
CA VAL A 481 -2.76 -8.32 9.22
C VAL A 481 -4.26 -8.13 9.07
N ARG A 482 -4.65 -7.01 8.44
CA ARG A 482 -6.01 -6.85 7.97
C ARG A 482 -6.20 -7.71 6.73
N SER A 483 -7.18 -8.59 6.78
CA SER A 483 -7.53 -9.50 5.69
C SER A 483 -8.93 -9.25 5.18
N ALA A 484 -9.14 -9.50 3.89
CA ALA A 484 -10.45 -9.52 3.27
C ALA A 484 -10.59 -10.69 2.31
N ASP A 485 -11.77 -11.31 2.32
CA ASP A 485 -12.12 -12.42 1.46
C ASP A 485 -13.18 -11.97 0.45
N GLN A 486 -12.71 -11.50 -0.70
CA GLN A 486 -13.56 -11.05 -1.81
C GLN A 486 -13.13 -11.77 -3.08
N PRO A 487 -13.95 -12.72 -3.57
CA PRO A 487 -13.69 -13.35 -4.86
C PRO A 487 -13.93 -12.35 -5.99
N ALA A 488 -13.04 -12.37 -6.98
CA ALA A 488 -13.18 -11.62 -8.21
C ALA A 488 -13.54 -12.57 -9.36
N ILE A 489 -14.16 -12.03 -10.41
CA ILE A 489 -14.55 -12.77 -11.60
C ILE A 489 -14.03 -12.03 -12.84
N HIS A 490 -13.31 -12.74 -13.70
CA HIS A 490 -12.64 -12.16 -14.85
C HIS A 490 -12.85 -12.99 -16.09
N ARG A 491 -12.80 -12.32 -17.25
CA ARG A 491 -12.67 -12.96 -18.55
C ARG A 491 -11.83 -12.07 -19.45
N LEU A 492 -10.79 -12.64 -20.03
CA LEU A 492 -10.00 -11.91 -21.02
C LEU A 492 -10.79 -11.74 -22.31
N ARG A 493 -10.47 -10.67 -23.01
CA ARG A 493 -10.92 -10.38 -24.36
C ARG A 493 -9.75 -9.80 -25.15
N GLU A 494 -9.79 -9.98 -26.44
CA GLU A 494 -8.81 -9.37 -27.31
C GLU A 494 -8.86 -7.85 -27.21
N VAL A 495 -7.70 -7.21 -27.05
CA VAL A 495 -7.59 -5.76 -27.16
C VAL A 495 -7.94 -5.40 -28.58
N GLY A 496 -9.05 -4.69 -28.76
CA GLY A 496 -9.49 -4.27 -30.08
C GLY A 496 -8.41 -3.46 -30.76
N THR A 497 -7.83 -4.03 -31.78
CA THR A 497 -6.90 -3.42 -32.74
C THR A 497 -7.67 -2.59 -33.76
N GLN A 498 -8.83 -2.01 -33.32
CA GLN A 498 -9.68 -1.22 -34.18
C GLN A 498 -8.88 -0.05 -34.72
N ASP A 499 -8.91 0.11 -36.03
CA ASP A 499 -8.37 1.29 -36.68
C ASP A 499 -9.07 2.54 -36.14
N THR A 500 -8.40 3.24 -35.25
CA THR A 500 -8.91 4.47 -34.66
C THR A 500 -9.02 5.61 -35.67
N SER A 501 -8.58 5.41 -36.89
CA SER A 501 -8.70 6.34 -38.03
C SER A 501 -10.01 6.15 -38.84
N GLN A 502 -10.66 4.99 -38.70
CA GLN A 502 -11.86 4.61 -39.47
C GLN A 502 -13.15 4.89 -38.72
N GLY A 503 -14.21 5.14 -39.46
CA GLY A 503 -15.56 5.34 -38.93
C GLY A 503 -15.90 6.78 -38.54
N SER A 504 -17.09 6.97 -37.97
CA SER A 504 -17.53 8.28 -37.46
C SER A 504 -16.65 8.74 -36.30
N PHE A 505 -16.70 10.02 -35.97
CA PHE A 505 -15.92 10.61 -34.90
C PHE A 505 -16.17 9.90 -33.56
N ALA A 506 -17.42 9.59 -33.23
CA ALA A 506 -17.78 8.86 -32.01
C ALA A 506 -17.37 7.37 -32.07
N GLN A 507 -17.38 6.73 -33.24
CA GLN A 507 -16.88 5.36 -33.39
C GLN A 507 -15.38 5.28 -33.16
N ARG A 508 -14.63 6.27 -33.65
CA ARG A 508 -13.20 6.41 -33.35
C ARG A 508 -12.98 6.64 -31.85
N GLY A 509 -13.79 7.50 -31.23
CA GLY A 509 -13.75 7.73 -29.79
C GLY A 509 -14.03 6.48 -28.96
N ARG A 510 -15.01 5.65 -29.38
CA ARG A 510 -15.29 4.34 -28.77
C ARG A 510 -14.11 3.36 -28.88
N ALA A 511 -13.45 3.34 -30.03
CA ALA A 511 -12.26 2.50 -30.22
C ALA A 511 -11.11 2.93 -29.30
N LEU A 512 -10.89 4.26 -29.16
CA LEU A 512 -9.91 4.82 -28.25
C LEU A 512 -10.25 4.53 -26.78
N TYR A 513 -11.52 4.65 -26.40
CA TYR A 513 -11.99 4.29 -25.07
C TYR A 513 -11.67 2.82 -24.74
N ARG A 514 -12.02 1.92 -25.64
CA ARG A 514 -11.73 0.48 -25.48
C ARG A 514 -10.24 0.18 -25.40
N ARG A 515 -9.43 0.95 -26.09
CA ARG A 515 -7.98 0.74 -26.12
C ARG A 515 -7.30 1.25 -24.85
N HIS A 516 -7.74 2.37 -24.30
CA HIS A 516 -7.02 3.11 -23.27
C HIS A 516 -7.75 3.23 -21.93
N CYS A 517 -9.07 3.07 -21.89
CA CYS A 517 -9.88 3.48 -20.75
C CYS A 517 -10.70 2.34 -20.14
N ASP A 518 -11.24 1.43 -20.95
CA ASP A 518 -12.23 0.46 -20.49
C ASP A 518 -11.69 -0.60 -19.53
N THR A 519 -10.40 -0.87 -19.55
CA THR A 519 -9.75 -1.74 -18.56
C THR A 519 -9.96 -1.21 -17.12
N CYS A 520 -9.92 0.12 -16.96
CA CYS A 520 -10.08 0.76 -15.67
C CYS A 520 -11.52 1.25 -15.40
N HIS A 521 -12.21 1.72 -16.43
CA HIS A 521 -13.53 2.35 -16.29
C HIS A 521 -14.70 1.46 -16.70
N GLY A 522 -14.43 0.24 -17.20
CA GLY A 522 -15.43 -0.76 -17.57
C GLY A 522 -16.24 -0.42 -18.82
N GLN A 523 -16.99 -1.42 -19.28
CA GLN A 523 -18.07 -1.26 -20.28
C GLN A 523 -19.39 -1.13 -19.53
N PRO A 524 -20.48 -0.63 -20.16
CA PRO A 524 -21.82 -0.79 -19.61
C PRO A 524 -22.15 -2.28 -19.58
N GLU A 525 -21.96 -2.91 -18.42
CA GLU A 525 -22.16 -4.34 -18.20
C GLU A 525 -23.60 -4.65 -17.78
N PRO A 526 -24.08 -5.91 -18.02
CA PRO A 526 -25.34 -6.37 -17.44
C PRO A 526 -25.30 -6.32 -15.92
N ALA A 527 -26.46 -6.10 -15.30
CA ALA A 527 -26.61 -5.95 -13.86
C ALA A 527 -25.93 -7.07 -13.08
N GLY A 528 -24.99 -6.72 -12.18
CA GLY A 528 -24.34 -7.65 -11.24
C GLY A 528 -22.81 -7.60 -11.17
N ILE A 529 -22.13 -6.96 -12.13
CA ILE A 529 -20.67 -6.84 -12.13
C ILE A 529 -20.31 -5.35 -12.08
N ARG A 530 -19.73 -4.86 -10.99
CA ARG A 530 -19.33 -3.45 -10.83
C ARG A 530 -17.90 -3.34 -10.36
N SER A 531 -17.11 -2.51 -11.05
CA SER A 531 -15.81 -2.02 -10.57
C SER A 531 -16.03 -1.03 -9.42
N MET A 532 -15.39 -1.22 -8.27
CA MET A 532 -15.79 -0.58 -7.01
C MET A 532 -15.15 0.77 -6.71
N ASP A 533 -14.07 1.16 -7.37
CA ASP A 533 -13.32 2.36 -6.96
C ASP A 533 -12.96 3.32 -8.07
N ARG A 534 -13.46 3.07 -9.25
CA ARG A 534 -13.15 3.88 -10.42
C ARG A 534 -14.45 4.44 -10.99
N ALA A 535 -14.39 5.67 -11.44
CA ALA A 535 -15.53 6.28 -12.13
C ALA A 535 -15.95 5.35 -13.29
N THR A 536 -17.21 4.91 -13.27
CA THR A 536 -17.78 4.10 -14.35
C THR A 536 -17.90 4.94 -15.63
N LEU A 537 -18.12 4.30 -16.77
CA LEU A 537 -18.42 5.02 -18.01
C LEU A 537 -19.60 6.01 -17.84
N ILE A 538 -20.59 5.67 -17.01
CA ILE A 538 -21.73 6.55 -16.71
C ILE A 538 -21.27 7.80 -15.94
N ASP A 539 -20.36 7.61 -14.96
CA ASP A 539 -19.83 8.73 -14.17
C ASP A 539 -18.93 9.65 -15.01
N LEU A 540 -18.12 9.06 -15.91
CA LEU A 540 -17.30 9.84 -16.85
C LEU A 540 -18.15 10.74 -17.74
N ARG A 541 -19.32 10.26 -18.17
CA ARG A 541 -20.28 11.05 -18.98
C ARG A 541 -20.83 12.25 -18.24
N ALA A 542 -20.98 12.14 -16.91
CA ALA A 542 -21.49 13.23 -16.07
C ALA A 542 -20.48 14.36 -15.85
N LEU A 543 -19.19 14.14 -16.17
CA LEU A 543 -18.14 15.15 -15.91
C LEU A 543 -18.16 16.35 -16.86
N GLY A 544 -18.74 16.20 -18.04
CA GLY A 544 -18.71 17.21 -19.09
C GLY A 544 -17.36 17.26 -19.86
N PRO A 545 -17.39 17.77 -21.12
CA PRO A 545 -16.27 17.64 -22.06
C PRO A 545 -14.96 18.29 -21.59
N GLU A 546 -15.03 19.47 -20.99
CA GLU A 546 -13.82 20.19 -20.55
C GLU A 546 -13.13 19.49 -19.38
N ARG A 547 -13.90 18.95 -18.43
CA ARG A 547 -13.34 18.21 -17.32
C ARG A 547 -12.72 16.88 -17.78
N ILE A 548 -13.36 16.18 -18.74
CA ILE A 548 -12.80 14.99 -19.35
C ILE A 548 -11.44 15.29 -20.01
N ARG A 549 -11.37 16.37 -20.83
CA ARG A 549 -10.11 16.79 -21.46
C ARG A 549 -9.02 17.04 -20.44
N HIS A 550 -9.34 17.78 -19.41
CA HIS A 550 -8.40 18.10 -18.35
C HIS A 550 -7.87 16.82 -17.67
N VAL A 551 -8.75 15.96 -17.16
CA VAL A 551 -8.37 14.75 -16.45
C VAL A 551 -7.57 13.78 -17.34
N VAL A 552 -7.96 13.62 -18.61
CA VAL A 552 -7.21 12.77 -19.54
C VAL A 552 -5.79 13.32 -19.77
N ARG A 553 -5.61 14.64 -19.84
CA ARG A 553 -4.29 15.25 -20.07
C ARG A 553 -3.39 15.30 -18.84
N THR A 554 -3.97 15.43 -17.66
CA THR A 554 -3.19 15.62 -16.43
C THR A 554 -3.11 14.38 -15.55
N GLY A 555 -3.97 13.38 -15.80
CA GLY A 555 -4.18 12.27 -14.88
C GLY A 555 -4.92 12.72 -13.61
N GLN A 556 -5.39 11.76 -12.84
CA GLN A 556 -5.99 12.02 -11.51
C GLN A 556 -5.91 10.76 -10.64
N GLY A 557 -5.25 10.83 -9.49
CA GLY A 557 -5.09 9.67 -8.61
C GLY A 557 -4.32 8.54 -9.31
N ALA A 558 -4.89 7.35 -9.39
CA ALA A 558 -4.32 6.21 -10.12
C ALA A 558 -4.48 6.31 -11.65
N MET A 559 -5.27 7.23 -12.16
CA MET A 559 -5.42 7.44 -13.59
C MET A 559 -4.18 8.14 -14.14
N PRO A 560 -3.46 7.52 -15.10
CA PRO A 560 -2.29 8.15 -15.72
C PRO A 560 -2.70 9.32 -16.61
N GLU A 561 -1.78 10.22 -16.88
CA GLU A 561 -1.96 11.21 -17.93
C GLU A 561 -1.78 10.56 -19.31
N PHE A 562 -2.52 11.03 -20.29
CA PHE A 562 -2.35 10.68 -21.69
C PHE A 562 -1.75 11.86 -22.43
N THR A 563 -0.44 11.78 -22.70
CA THR A 563 0.30 12.84 -23.42
C THR A 563 -0.18 12.99 -24.88
N ALA A 564 0.22 14.05 -25.55
CA ALA A 564 -0.10 14.23 -26.96
C ALA A 564 0.53 13.15 -27.88
N THR A 565 1.58 12.47 -27.42
CA THR A 565 2.19 11.35 -28.13
C THR A 565 1.40 10.06 -27.96
N THR A 566 0.77 9.86 -26.79
CA THR A 566 -0.07 8.67 -26.53
C THR A 566 -1.48 8.84 -27.12
N LEU A 567 -2.04 10.04 -27.03
CA LEU A 567 -3.38 10.39 -27.49
C LEU A 567 -3.35 11.77 -28.13
N ALA A 568 -3.17 11.85 -29.45
CA ALA A 568 -3.11 13.12 -30.17
C ALA A 568 -4.40 13.96 -29.96
N ALA A 569 -4.32 15.26 -30.17
CA ALA A 569 -5.47 16.15 -29.95
C ALA A 569 -6.75 15.73 -30.69
N PRO A 570 -6.72 15.34 -31.98
CA PRO A 570 -7.94 14.84 -32.66
C PRO A 570 -8.47 13.52 -32.08
N GLN A 571 -7.62 12.68 -31.53
CA GLN A 571 -7.99 11.44 -30.86
C GLN A 571 -8.69 11.74 -29.52
N LEU A 572 -8.14 12.69 -28.74
CA LEU A 572 -8.78 13.16 -27.52
C LEU A 572 -10.16 13.75 -27.80
N ASP A 573 -10.30 14.53 -28.88
CA ASP A 573 -11.58 15.09 -29.27
C ASP A 573 -12.59 14.00 -29.64
N ALA A 574 -12.17 12.96 -30.31
CA ALA A 574 -13.00 11.79 -30.62
C ALA A 574 -13.43 11.03 -29.33
N LEU A 575 -12.50 10.84 -28.40
CA LEU A 575 -12.77 10.22 -27.11
C LEU A 575 -13.78 11.03 -26.30
N VAL A 576 -13.60 12.35 -26.22
CA VAL A 576 -14.53 13.25 -25.54
C VAL A 576 -15.91 13.22 -26.18
N ALA A 577 -16.02 13.22 -27.50
CA ALA A 577 -17.28 13.11 -28.19
C ALA A 577 -18.02 11.81 -27.86
N TYR A 578 -17.32 10.67 -27.84
CA TYR A 578 -17.90 9.39 -27.42
C TYR A 578 -18.38 9.41 -25.96
N LEU A 579 -17.60 9.98 -25.06
CA LEU A 579 -17.95 10.05 -23.64
C LEU A 579 -19.11 11.03 -23.40
N SER A 580 -19.25 12.07 -24.23
CA SER A 580 -20.33 13.07 -24.07
C SER A 580 -21.66 12.62 -24.69
N ASP A 581 -21.64 11.82 -25.75
CA ASP A 581 -22.87 11.33 -26.40
C ASP A 581 -22.74 9.88 -26.91
N PRO A 582 -23.21 8.92 -26.11
CA PRO A 582 -23.16 7.51 -26.47
C PRO A 582 -24.11 7.08 -27.59
N ALA A 583 -25.17 7.82 -27.85
CA ALA A 583 -26.16 7.47 -28.88
C ALA A 583 -25.57 7.52 -30.30
N THR A 584 -24.54 8.32 -30.51
CA THR A 584 -23.83 8.44 -31.79
C THR A 584 -22.90 7.26 -32.09
N SER A 585 -22.72 6.32 -31.16
CA SER A 585 -21.81 5.16 -31.30
C SER A 585 -22.49 3.87 -31.75
N ALA A 586 -23.81 3.91 -32.08
CA ALA A 586 -24.56 2.74 -32.56
C ALA A 586 -24.10 2.35 -33.97
N GLY A 587 -23.44 1.22 -34.09
CA GLY A 587 -22.98 0.59 -35.34
C GLY A 587 -22.13 -0.63 -35.03
N PRO A 588 -21.99 -1.58 -35.97
CA PRO A 588 -21.10 -2.71 -35.77
C PRO A 588 -19.67 -2.21 -35.50
N PRO A 589 -18.93 -2.86 -34.60
CA PRO A 589 -17.53 -2.50 -34.38
C PRO A 589 -16.74 -2.69 -35.69
N PRO A 590 -15.81 -1.76 -36.03
CA PRO A 590 -14.89 -1.99 -37.13
C PRO A 590 -14.10 -3.30 -36.94
N ALA A 591 -13.69 -3.92 -38.04
CA ALA A 591 -12.92 -5.16 -37.99
C ALA A 591 -11.64 -5.00 -37.16
N PRO A 592 -11.24 -5.99 -36.37
CA PRO A 592 -9.99 -5.95 -35.62
C PRO A 592 -8.79 -5.80 -36.58
N LEU A 593 -7.86 -4.91 -36.24
CA LEU A 593 -6.55 -4.85 -36.87
C LEU A 593 -5.61 -5.89 -36.20
N PRO A 594 -4.60 -6.39 -36.91
CA PRO A 594 -3.53 -7.16 -36.27
C PRO A 594 -2.91 -6.37 -35.12
N GLY A 595 -2.52 -7.06 -34.06
CA GLY A 595 -1.89 -6.45 -32.90
C GLY A 595 -0.71 -5.55 -33.29
N ILE A 596 -0.35 -4.60 -32.43
CA ILE A 596 0.87 -3.82 -32.59
C ILE A 596 2.03 -4.80 -32.71
N ASP A 597 2.85 -4.68 -33.75
CA ASP A 597 3.98 -5.58 -34.06
C ASP A 597 3.56 -7.04 -34.39
N GLY A 598 2.32 -7.26 -34.80
CA GLY A 598 1.82 -8.61 -35.13
C GLY A 598 1.50 -9.48 -33.91
N VAL A 599 1.60 -8.96 -32.71
CA VAL A 599 1.26 -9.67 -31.48
C VAL A 599 -0.19 -9.38 -31.09
N VAL A 600 -0.99 -10.43 -30.92
CA VAL A 600 -2.34 -10.29 -30.36
C VAL A 600 -2.23 -10.05 -28.86
N ARG A 601 -2.88 -9.02 -28.38
CA ARG A 601 -2.93 -8.65 -26.97
C ARG A 601 -4.32 -8.85 -26.39
N TYR A 602 -4.39 -9.22 -25.13
CA TYR A 602 -5.64 -9.44 -24.41
C TYR A 602 -5.71 -8.53 -23.20
N THR A 603 -6.92 -8.22 -22.75
CA THR A 603 -7.20 -7.40 -21.56
C THR A 603 -8.36 -8.00 -20.79
N GLY A 604 -8.39 -7.78 -19.50
CA GLY A 604 -9.49 -8.13 -18.61
C GLY A 604 -9.95 -6.92 -17.78
N PRO A 605 -11.17 -6.95 -17.24
CA PRO A 605 -11.63 -5.91 -16.33
C PRO A 605 -10.88 -6.01 -15.00
N LEU A 606 -10.55 -4.87 -14.42
CA LEU A 606 -10.00 -4.74 -13.07
C LEU A 606 -11.09 -4.34 -12.08
N GLY A 607 -11.05 -4.85 -10.84
CA GLY A 607 -12.01 -4.52 -9.79
C GLY A 607 -13.36 -5.26 -9.89
N SER A 608 -13.41 -6.38 -10.61
CA SER A 608 -14.63 -7.15 -10.88
C SER A 608 -14.98 -8.11 -9.73
N MET A 609 -15.53 -7.62 -8.64
CA MET A 609 -15.92 -8.46 -7.51
C MET A 609 -17.16 -9.33 -7.83
N LEU A 610 -17.09 -10.62 -7.50
CA LEU A 610 -18.23 -11.50 -7.60
C LEU A 610 -19.20 -11.30 -6.42
N ARG A 611 -20.38 -10.78 -6.72
CA ARG A 611 -21.43 -10.44 -5.76
C ARG A 611 -22.74 -11.17 -6.04
N ALA A 612 -23.51 -11.30 -4.97
CA ALA A 612 -24.91 -11.67 -5.04
C ALA A 612 -25.77 -10.46 -5.51
N ALA A 613 -26.99 -10.76 -5.98
CA ALA A 613 -27.93 -9.75 -6.46
C ALA A 613 -28.29 -8.68 -5.40
N ASN A 614 -28.25 -9.06 -4.11
CA ASN A 614 -28.46 -8.14 -2.98
C ASN A 614 -27.22 -7.31 -2.62
N GLY A 615 -26.14 -7.38 -3.42
CA GLY A 615 -24.89 -6.64 -3.20
C GLY A 615 -23.90 -7.26 -2.21
N LEU A 616 -24.27 -8.29 -1.47
CA LEU A 616 -23.35 -9.03 -0.60
C LEU A 616 -22.30 -9.78 -1.42
N PRO A 617 -21.07 -10.07 -0.90
CA PRO A 617 -20.14 -10.96 -1.56
C PRO A 617 -20.78 -12.33 -1.86
N ALA A 618 -20.45 -12.92 -3.00
CA ALA A 618 -20.95 -14.26 -3.36
C ALA A 618 -20.51 -15.35 -2.38
N ILE A 619 -19.38 -15.14 -1.72
CA ILE A 619 -18.84 -16.04 -0.69
C ILE A 619 -19.44 -15.71 0.69
N GLY A 620 -19.58 -16.72 1.55
CA GLY A 620 -20.01 -16.56 2.94
C GLY A 620 -18.97 -15.84 3.81
N PRO A 621 -19.38 -15.23 4.94
CA PRO A 621 -18.46 -14.54 5.85
C PRO A 621 -17.45 -15.51 6.53
N PRO A 622 -16.42 -14.97 7.24
CA PRO A 622 -16.16 -13.54 7.45
C PRO A 622 -15.58 -12.87 6.21
N TRP A 623 -16.08 -11.69 5.87
CA TRP A 623 -15.64 -10.94 4.67
C TRP A 623 -14.43 -10.06 4.90
N ALA A 624 -14.20 -9.65 6.15
CA ALA A 624 -12.98 -8.98 6.59
C ALA A 624 -12.65 -9.36 8.02
N GLN A 625 -11.37 -9.41 8.35
CA GLN A 625 -10.89 -9.80 9.68
C GLN A 625 -9.52 -9.18 9.95
N ILE A 626 -9.13 -9.14 11.22
CA ILE A 626 -7.75 -8.95 11.66
C ILE A 626 -7.20 -10.31 12.02
N VAL A 627 -6.02 -10.65 11.52
CA VAL A 627 -5.31 -11.90 11.82
C VAL A 627 -4.04 -11.56 12.57
N ALA A 628 -3.89 -12.11 13.78
CA ALA A 628 -2.71 -11.89 14.62
C ALA A 628 -1.76 -13.07 14.52
N TYR A 629 -0.54 -12.80 14.11
CA TYR A 629 0.55 -13.76 14.04
C TYR A 629 1.57 -13.52 15.14
N ASP A 630 2.07 -14.60 15.72
CA ASP A 630 3.31 -14.60 16.47
C ASP A 630 4.46 -15.00 15.53
N LEU A 631 5.30 -14.03 15.16
CA LEU A 631 6.39 -14.29 14.23
C LEU A 631 7.61 -14.96 14.91
N ASN A 632 7.56 -15.22 16.22
CA ASN A 632 8.56 -16.04 16.89
C ASN A 632 8.43 -17.51 16.50
N ASP A 633 7.20 -18.00 16.28
CA ASP A 633 6.89 -19.38 15.88
C ASP A 633 6.12 -19.50 14.56
N GLY A 634 5.68 -18.40 13.95
CA GLY A 634 4.94 -18.37 12.70
C GLY A 634 3.46 -18.77 12.83
N SER A 635 2.91 -18.88 14.05
CA SER A 635 1.53 -19.31 14.28
C SER A 635 0.53 -18.15 14.28
N ILE A 636 -0.72 -18.45 13.91
CA ILE A 636 -1.84 -17.53 14.13
C ILE A 636 -2.33 -17.71 15.57
N LYS A 637 -2.35 -16.62 16.34
CA LYS A 637 -2.85 -16.61 17.71
C LYS A 637 -4.36 -16.40 17.77
N TRP A 638 -4.89 -15.54 16.93
CA TRP A 638 -6.32 -15.29 16.83
C TRP A 638 -6.72 -14.66 15.49
N ARG A 639 -8.00 -14.76 15.16
CA ARG A 639 -8.68 -14.07 14.08
C ARG A 639 -9.90 -13.38 14.66
N ALA A 640 -10.15 -12.13 14.28
CA ALA A 640 -11.32 -11.37 14.72
C ALA A 640 -12.01 -10.73 13.51
N PRO A 641 -13.33 -10.84 13.35
CA PRO A 641 -14.07 -10.14 12.32
C PRO A 641 -13.85 -8.63 12.40
N LEU A 642 -13.72 -7.99 11.25
CA LEU A 642 -13.49 -6.55 11.12
C LEU A 642 -14.65 -5.90 10.40
N GLY A 643 -15.39 -5.05 11.13
CA GLY A 643 -16.56 -4.35 10.62
C GLY A 643 -17.84 -5.16 10.68
N THR A 644 -18.95 -4.49 10.43
CA THR A 644 -20.31 -5.03 10.57
C THR A 644 -21.15 -4.68 9.36
N VAL A 645 -21.93 -5.64 8.85
CA VAL A 645 -22.98 -5.39 7.87
C VAL A 645 -24.26 -5.07 8.61
N ARG A 646 -24.68 -3.81 8.64
CA ARG A 646 -25.79 -3.32 9.47
C ARG A 646 -27.12 -4.03 9.23
N SER A 647 -27.46 -4.31 7.97
CA SER A 647 -28.69 -5.02 7.62
C SER A 647 -28.72 -6.46 8.16
N LEU A 648 -27.57 -7.11 8.28
CA LEU A 648 -27.45 -8.43 8.89
C LEU A 648 -27.43 -8.35 10.42
N ALA A 649 -26.73 -7.37 10.99
CA ALA A 649 -26.71 -7.12 12.42
C ALA A 649 -28.10 -6.81 12.98
N ALA A 650 -28.93 -6.03 12.25
CA ALA A 650 -30.32 -5.77 12.59
C ALA A 650 -31.19 -7.06 12.64
N ARG A 651 -30.75 -8.14 12.00
CA ARG A 651 -31.36 -9.47 12.01
C ARG A 651 -30.72 -10.43 13.04
N GLY A 652 -29.84 -9.90 13.90
CA GLY A 652 -29.12 -10.69 14.91
C GLY A 652 -27.91 -11.47 14.36
N ILE A 653 -27.45 -11.19 13.14
CA ILE A 653 -26.28 -11.82 12.51
C ILE A 653 -25.09 -10.91 12.72
N ALA A 654 -24.27 -11.24 13.70
CA ALA A 654 -23.02 -10.54 14.04
C ALA A 654 -21.81 -11.20 13.36
N ASP A 655 -20.63 -10.59 13.55
CA ASP A 655 -19.31 -11.16 13.22
C ASP A 655 -19.10 -11.54 11.74
N THR A 656 -19.80 -10.86 10.83
CA THR A 656 -19.66 -11.09 9.39
C THR A 656 -18.40 -10.48 8.79
N GLY A 657 -17.80 -9.50 9.47
CA GLY A 657 -16.86 -8.59 8.85
C GLY A 657 -17.55 -7.72 7.79
N ASN A 658 -16.84 -6.71 7.31
CA ASN A 658 -17.34 -5.83 6.25
C ASN A 658 -16.20 -5.44 5.30
N SER A 659 -16.22 -5.96 4.08
CA SER A 659 -15.20 -5.73 3.07
C SER A 659 -15.76 -5.09 1.80
N PHE A 660 -16.90 -4.41 1.88
CA PHE A 660 -17.60 -3.88 0.71
C PHE A 660 -16.87 -2.74 0.01
N ARG A 661 -15.91 -2.13 0.66
CA ARG A 661 -15.09 -1.06 0.07
C ARG A 661 -13.64 -1.48 0.01
N VAL A 662 -12.92 -0.89 -0.94
CA VAL A 662 -11.49 -1.11 -1.09
C VAL A 662 -10.77 -0.83 0.21
N HIS A 663 -9.82 -1.68 0.49
CA HIS A 663 -9.09 -1.81 1.73
C HIS A 663 -8.05 -0.70 1.89
N ARG A 664 -8.51 0.53 2.14
CA ARG A 664 -7.66 1.72 2.31
C ARG A 664 -7.49 2.11 3.76
N ASN A 665 -7.47 1.13 4.65
CA ASN A 665 -7.27 1.33 6.07
C ASN A 665 -6.39 0.23 6.65
N GLY A 666 -5.74 0.52 7.76
CA GLY A 666 -4.87 -0.43 8.43
C GLY A 666 -4.84 -0.28 9.93
N PRO A 667 -4.41 -1.34 10.64
CA PRO A 667 -4.27 -1.31 12.08
C PRO A 667 -3.11 -0.42 12.53
N VAL A 668 -3.25 0.16 13.72
CA VAL A 668 -2.18 0.83 14.46
C VAL A 668 -2.14 0.25 15.86
N VAL A 669 -0.99 -0.27 16.27
CA VAL A 669 -0.79 -0.97 17.54
C VAL A 669 -0.17 -0.03 18.57
N THR A 670 -0.57 -0.15 19.85
CA THR A 670 0.01 0.67 20.92
C THR A 670 0.62 -0.17 22.05
N ALA A 671 1.53 0.44 22.80
CA ALA A 671 2.07 -0.14 24.03
C ALA A 671 0.96 -0.29 25.11
N GLY A 672 -0.10 0.54 25.07
CA GLY A 672 -1.30 0.41 25.92
C GLY A 672 -2.13 -0.87 25.69
N GLY A 673 -1.70 -1.73 24.77
CA GLY A 673 -2.33 -3.03 24.53
C GLY A 673 -3.46 -3.00 23.53
N LEU A 674 -3.57 -1.98 22.72
CA LEU A 674 -4.68 -1.72 21.81
C LEU A 674 -4.26 -1.83 20.35
N ILE A 675 -5.25 -2.11 19.48
CA ILE A 675 -5.17 -1.97 18.03
C ILE A 675 -6.27 -1.00 17.62
N PHE A 676 -5.90 0.16 17.09
CA PHE A 676 -6.85 1.11 16.52
C PHE A 676 -6.99 0.89 15.01
N ILE A 677 -8.24 0.84 14.54
CA ILE A 677 -8.57 0.72 13.12
C ILE A 677 -9.98 1.26 12.85
N GLY A 678 -10.16 1.87 11.68
CA GLY A 678 -11.48 2.25 11.17
C GLY A 678 -11.97 1.30 10.08
N THR A 679 -13.27 1.23 9.84
CA THR A 679 -13.87 0.48 8.74
C THR A 679 -14.81 1.36 7.93
N ALA A 680 -14.51 1.53 6.65
CA ALA A 680 -15.28 2.38 5.75
C ALA A 680 -16.71 1.84 5.51
N GLY A 681 -16.89 0.50 5.52
CA GLY A 681 -18.18 -0.12 5.21
C GLY A 681 -19.28 0.16 6.24
N ASP A 682 -18.94 0.33 7.51
CA ASP A 682 -19.89 0.63 8.59
C ASP A 682 -19.67 2.00 9.25
N GLY A 683 -18.61 2.71 8.85
CA GLY A 683 -18.30 4.04 9.38
C GLY A 683 -17.86 4.06 10.83
N ILE A 684 -17.33 2.95 11.36
CA ILE A 684 -16.96 2.82 12.77
C ILE A 684 -15.44 2.79 12.93
N VAL A 685 -14.93 3.55 13.91
CA VAL A 685 -13.57 3.43 14.43
C VAL A 685 -13.58 2.56 15.68
N ARG A 686 -12.58 1.68 15.80
CA ARG A 686 -12.53 0.66 16.85
C ARG A 686 -11.18 0.59 17.54
N ALA A 687 -11.20 0.18 18.81
CA ALA A 687 -10.04 -0.30 19.54
C ALA A 687 -10.25 -1.77 19.92
N PHE A 688 -9.32 -2.62 19.47
CA PHE A 688 -9.29 -4.04 19.83
C PHE A 688 -8.24 -4.27 20.92
N ASP A 689 -8.46 -5.26 21.77
CA ASP A 689 -7.43 -5.86 22.61
C ASP A 689 -6.43 -6.60 21.72
N LYS A 690 -5.17 -6.15 21.66
CA LYS A 690 -4.15 -6.76 20.81
C LYS A 690 -3.81 -8.21 21.14
N THR A 691 -4.17 -8.67 22.37
CA THR A 691 -3.87 -10.03 22.83
C THR A 691 -4.97 -11.02 22.44
N THR A 692 -6.24 -10.58 22.43
CA THR A 692 -7.40 -11.45 22.27
C THR A 692 -8.23 -11.18 21.01
N GLY A 693 -8.03 -10.07 20.33
CA GLY A 693 -8.86 -9.64 19.19
C GLY A 693 -10.25 -9.15 19.60
N ARG A 694 -10.55 -9.03 20.90
CA ARG A 694 -11.85 -8.54 21.37
C ARG A 694 -11.95 -7.02 21.21
N VAL A 695 -13.09 -6.55 20.70
CA VAL A 695 -13.40 -5.12 20.64
C VAL A 695 -13.62 -4.58 22.06
N LEU A 696 -12.90 -3.53 22.40
CA LEU A 696 -12.97 -2.85 23.70
C LEU A 696 -13.70 -1.51 23.62
N TRP A 697 -13.66 -0.84 22.47
CA TRP A 697 -14.28 0.46 22.23
C TRP A 697 -14.65 0.61 20.75
N GLU A 698 -15.77 1.27 20.51
CA GLU A 698 -16.27 1.63 19.18
C GLU A 698 -16.86 3.03 19.20
N HIS A 699 -16.69 3.75 18.10
CA HIS A 699 -17.32 5.06 17.90
C HIS A 699 -17.80 5.20 16.45
N GLN A 700 -19.07 5.55 16.28
CA GLN A 700 -19.69 5.77 14.98
C GLN A 700 -19.36 7.16 14.46
N LEU A 701 -18.78 7.24 13.25
CA LEU A 701 -18.58 8.50 12.53
C LEU A 701 -19.72 8.74 11.54
N GLU A 702 -19.93 9.99 11.17
CA GLU A 702 -20.85 10.37 10.06
C GLU A 702 -20.15 10.35 8.68
N ALA A 703 -18.90 9.93 8.63
CA ALA A 703 -18.09 9.71 7.43
C ALA A 703 -17.40 8.35 7.52
N ASN A 704 -16.83 7.89 6.40
CA ASN A 704 -16.18 6.59 6.30
C ASN A 704 -14.69 6.68 6.69
N PRO A 705 -14.21 6.03 7.77
CA PRO A 705 -12.80 6.03 8.11
C PRO A 705 -11.97 5.42 6.98
N GLU A 706 -10.96 6.12 6.54
CA GLU A 706 -9.99 5.68 5.53
C GLU A 706 -8.55 5.98 6.01
N GLY A 707 -7.56 5.32 5.42
CA GLY A 707 -6.16 5.51 5.78
C GLY A 707 -5.76 4.87 7.10
N LEU A 708 -4.67 5.37 7.66
CA LEU A 708 -4.10 4.93 8.93
C LEU A 708 -4.49 5.91 10.03
N ALA A 709 -4.76 5.40 11.22
CA ALA A 709 -4.79 6.24 12.39
C ALA A 709 -3.38 6.79 12.69
N ALA A 710 -3.29 7.88 13.48
CA ALA A 710 -2.03 8.29 14.08
C ALA A 710 -2.21 8.42 15.60
N VAL A 711 -1.18 8.00 16.37
CA VAL A 711 -1.18 8.05 17.82
C VAL A 711 -0.02 8.94 18.27
N TYR A 712 -0.32 9.99 19.02
CA TYR A 712 0.66 11.00 19.36
C TYR A 712 0.40 11.62 20.75
N GLU A 713 1.40 12.28 21.30
CA GLU A 713 1.32 12.98 22.56
C GLU A 713 1.66 14.47 22.38
N VAL A 714 0.84 15.34 22.95
CA VAL A 714 1.11 16.79 23.05
C VAL A 714 0.70 17.28 24.42
N GLY A 715 1.63 17.97 25.09
CA GLY A 715 1.40 18.52 26.42
C GLY A 715 1.07 17.47 27.48
N GLY A 716 1.65 16.27 27.39
CA GLY A 716 1.42 15.16 28.32
C GLY A 716 0.05 14.48 28.16
N ARG A 717 -0.66 14.72 27.05
CA ARG A 717 -1.93 14.08 26.73
C ARG A 717 -1.80 13.28 25.42
N GLU A 718 -2.19 12.03 25.46
CA GLU A 718 -2.21 11.13 24.32
C GLU A 718 -3.50 11.33 23.50
N PHE A 719 -3.35 11.30 22.18
CA PHE A 719 -4.41 11.45 21.21
C PHE A 719 -4.35 10.35 20.16
N VAL A 720 -5.52 10.00 19.63
CA VAL A 720 -5.68 9.12 18.46
C VAL A 720 -6.47 9.87 17.40
N VAL A 721 -5.92 10.03 16.20
CA VAL A 721 -6.58 10.70 15.08
C VAL A 721 -6.96 9.69 13.99
N PHE A 722 -8.16 9.83 13.45
CA PHE A 722 -8.65 9.11 12.28
C PHE A 722 -9.01 10.08 11.17
N CYS A 723 -8.63 9.73 9.95
CA CYS A 723 -9.09 10.38 8.74
C CYS A 723 -10.39 9.72 8.28
N ALA A 724 -11.40 10.50 7.88
CA ALA A 724 -12.66 9.98 7.39
C ALA A 724 -13.15 10.73 6.15
N SER A 725 -13.63 9.96 5.16
CA SER A 725 -14.02 10.39 3.82
C SER A 725 -15.53 10.42 3.67
N SER A 726 -16.05 11.41 2.95
CA SER A 726 -17.43 11.42 2.46
C SER A 726 -17.62 10.53 1.23
N SER A 727 -16.54 9.98 0.66
CA SER A 727 -16.61 9.11 -0.52
C SER A 727 -17.43 7.85 -0.24
N GLY A 728 -18.22 7.42 -1.22
CA GLY A 728 -19.12 6.27 -1.10
C GLY A 728 -20.61 6.61 -1.12
N ALA A 729 -20.96 7.87 -0.92
CA ALA A 729 -22.33 8.34 -1.12
C ALA A 729 -22.75 8.34 -2.59
N ALA A 730 -21.78 8.40 -3.51
CA ALA A 730 -22.04 8.58 -4.94
C ALA A 730 -21.82 7.31 -5.79
N LEU A 731 -21.14 6.29 -5.26
CA LEU A 731 -20.74 5.13 -6.07
C LEU A 731 -21.71 3.95 -5.96
N ASP A 732 -22.60 3.91 -4.95
CA ASP A 732 -23.36 2.69 -4.65
C ASP A 732 -24.73 2.97 -4.01
N GLY A 733 -25.69 3.47 -4.78
CA GLY A 733 -27.07 3.64 -4.30
C GLY A 733 -27.68 2.38 -3.64
N ASP A 734 -27.33 1.19 -4.13
CA ASP A 734 -27.82 -0.08 -3.58
C ASP A 734 -26.92 -0.65 -2.49
N ILE A 735 -25.59 -0.47 -2.56
CA ILE A 735 -24.66 -1.00 -1.55
C ILE A 735 -24.65 -0.13 -0.30
N THR A 736 -24.87 1.17 -0.41
CA THR A 736 -25.05 2.05 0.77
C THR A 736 -26.26 1.65 1.61
N SER A 737 -27.33 1.15 1.00
CA SER A 737 -28.48 0.61 1.75
C SER A 737 -28.15 -0.67 2.50
N ILE A 738 -27.20 -1.47 2.03
CA ILE A 738 -26.76 -2.73 2.65
C ILE A 738 -25.59 -2.48 3.61
N ALA A 739 -24.60 -1.69 3.22
CA ALA A 739 -23.42 -1.37 4.02
C ALA A 739 -23.64 -0.25 5.04
N GLY A 740 -24.61 0.61 4.83
CA GLY A 740 -25.21 1.43 5.88
C GLY A 740 -24.77 2.87 6.02
N ILE A 741 -23.83 3.48 5.27
CA ILE A 741 -23.57 4.92 5.39
C ILE A 741 -23.14 5.54 4.07
N ALA A 742 -23.97 6.49 3.60
CA ALA A 742 -23.50 7.61 2.81
C ALA A 742 -22.81 8.59 3.75
N GLY A 743 -21.48 8.76 3.62
CA GLY A 743 -20.78 9.77 4.39
C GLY A 743 -21.30 11.16 4.03
N LYS A 744 -21.56 11.99 5.02
CA LYS A 744 -21.94 13.39 4.79
C LYS A 744 -20.69 14.18 4.39
N GLN A 745 -20.80 15.07 3.41
CA GLN A 745 -19.67 15.87 2.93
C GLN A 745 -19.07 16.75 4.04
N GLU A 746 -19.90 17.35 4.87
CA GLU A 746 -19.52 18.17 6.02
C GLU A 746 -18.82 17.37 7.13
N ALA A 747 -19.01 16.06 7.16
CA ALA A 747 -18.38 15.16 8.13
C ALA A 747 -17.04 14.59 7.64
N GLN A 748 -16.59 14.91 6.42
CA GLN A 748 -15.25 14.54 5.96
C GLN A 748 -14.21 15.36 6.69
N GLY A 749 -13.15 14.70 7.20
CA GLY A 749 -12.08 15.38 7.92
C GLY A 749 -11.34 14.49 8.89
N TYR A 750 -10.74 15.13 9.91
CA TYR A 750 -9.92 14.47 10.92
C TYR A 750 -10.62 14.48 12.27
N TYR A 751 -10.87 13.30 12.81
CA TYR A 751 -11.50 13.06 14.11
C TYR A 751 -10.44 12.69 15.13
N VAL A 752 -10.28 13.49 16.18
CA VAL A 752 -9.25 13.27 17.18
C VAL A 752 -9.89 12.95 18.53
N PHE A 753 -9.49 11.82 19.06
CA PHE A 753 -9.98 11.26 20.33
C PHE A 753 -8.90 11.34 21.39
N ALA A 754 -9.31 11.55 22.65
CA ALA A 754 -8.43 11.52 23.82
C ALA A 754 -9.22 11.18 25.06
N LEU A 755 -8.53 10.84 26.15
CA LEU A 755 -9.18 10.70 27.47
C LEU A 755 -9.70 12.06 27.95
N PRO A 756 -10.78 12.10 28.74
CA PRO A 756 -11.29 13.33 29.36
C PRO A 756 -10.19 14.07 30.11
N ARG A 757 -10.18 15.39 30.02
CA ARG A 757 -9.27 16.18 30.87
C ARG A 757 -9.65 15.95 32.32
N LYS A 758 -8.71 15.49 33.16
CA LYS A 758 -8.94 15.42 34.58
C LYS A 758 -9.22 16.86 35.07
N THR A 759 -10.45 17.12 35.45
CA THR A 759 -10.79 18.39 36.11
C THR A 759 -9.95 18.47 37.39
N ILE A 760 -8.99 19.37 37.41
CA ILE A 760 -8.27 19.67 38.66
C ILE A 760 -9.36 20.21 39.60
N SER A 761 -9.79 19.39 40.56
CA SER A 761 -10.79 19.82 41.53
C SER A 761 -10.24 21.06 42.20
N ASN A 762 -11.06 22.11 42.28
CA ASN A 762 -10.72 23.40 42.92
C ASN A 762 -10.17 23.29 44.35
N SER A 763 -10.28 22.10 44.98
CA SER A 763 -9.70 21.78 46.28
C SER A 763 -8.15 21.87 46.32
N LYS A 764 -7.43 21.59 45.22
CA LYS A 764 -5.96 21.77 45.18
C LYS A 764 -5.55 23.22 44.88
N LYS A 765 -6.41 24.01 44.24
CA LYS A 765 -6.16 25.44 44.03
C LYS A 765 -6.36 26.21 45.30
N GLN A 766 -7.42 25.90 46.08
CA GLN A 766 -7.66 26.46 47.40
C GLN A 766 -6.60 26.06 48.45
N ALA A 767 -6.09 24.83 48.39
CA ALA A 767 -4.99 24.40 49.25
C ALA A 767 -3.66 25.13 48.95
N ARG A 768 -3.40 25.46 47.67
CA ARG A 768 -2.22 26.25 47.30
C ARG A 768 -2.37 27.75 47.64
N GLU A 769 -3.54 28.31 47.48
CA GLU A 769 -3.85 29.69 47.86
C GLU A 769 -3.84 29.85 49.38
N GLY A 770 -4.38 28.89 50.14
CA GLY A 770 -4.32 28.88 51.60
C GLY A 770 -2.91 28.70 52.18
N ILE A 771 -1.98 28.03 51.48
CA ILE A 771 -0.57 27.91 51.88
C ILE A 771 0.20 29.21 51.58
N LEU A 772 -0.16 29.93 50.52
CA LEU A 772 0.44 31.24 50.20
C LEU A 772 -0.06 32.39 51.09
N GLU A 773 -1.30 32.32 51.61
CA GLU A 773 -1.80 33.26 52.62
C GLU A 773 -1.27 32.98 54.01
N ALA A 774 -0.94 31.75 54.35
CA ALA A 774 -0.33 31.40 55.64
C ALA A 774 1.17 31.70 55.73
N GLN A 775 1.81 32.07 54.59
CA GLN A 775 3.22 32.48 54.54
C GLN A 775 3.41 34.01 54.35
N ARG A 776 2.33 34.79 54.34
CA ARG A 776 2.32 36.26 54.47
C ARG A 776 1.90 36.66 55.89
#